data_fe47f10691a7562bfd17b8cf2430e0aa
#
_entry.id   fe47f10691a7562bfd17b8cf2430e0aa
#
_cell.length_a   1.000
_cell.length_b   1.000
_cell.length_c   1.000
_cell.angle_alpha   90.00
_cell.angle_beta   90.00
_cell.angle_gamma   90.00
#
_symmetry.space_group_name_H-M   'P 1'
#
loop_
_entity.id
_entity.type
_entity.pdbx_description
1 polymer ?
#
loop_
_entity_poly.entity_id
_entity_poly.type
_entity_poly.pdbx_seq_one_letter_code
_entity_poly.pdbx_strand_id
1 'polypeptide(L)'
;MNKPLLAAAAVLALSVLASCGMGKSGGRDENLGGQVSVSGAFALYPLAVQWSNDFQVKYPGVKIDISAGGAGKGMTDVLNGMVDYAMLSRELHKEEADAGAVAFIVGRDAVIPDFCSRNPYADILLKRGITSEEARKIWVTGEISTWGQLLGNGERHKIRVYTRSDACGAAQTFASWFGAKQEDLRGTAVFGDPGIAKAVQNDKWGVGFNNLAYAYDPQTHRLQDGLAAIPIDSDMDGEISPEEDFYETKEKLVHAIETDMFPTPPARNLYFVSKGAPKDSASLAFLKYVLKEGQRFNEPAGYVQISGKMQSENKSLLRNASKSSNLKQNNTQTIVYVFIGLIIGLLALFSGSIFQKSLNKRRIYKQNLSSVFMFILTISSVLLLIAMIAGLTIKSMPILQENSFWELVSSSEWKPSQKKFGFLPFITGTLTVTFLAILISLPLSLLTAISLTEYSKKFVRKFIYPALDILAALPSVIYGVWGILLLIPVTGYSLLTASLVLCVMILPIMVSLFVEIFSAVPQDLRDASMSLGATKWQTTRRVVLKKSLSGIFAAVVLALSKAMGETIAVMMVCGSIPAIPRSLFKGFYTLPALIGNNYGEMASVPLYESAIMFAALLLLVIVVIFNVLSRVILYKVQKQS
;
A
#
# COMPACT_ATOMS: atom_id res chain seq x y z
N MET A 1 22.12 16.79 48.35
CA MET A 1 22.36 16.06 47.08
C MET A 1 22.47 14.57 47.39
N ASN A 2 21.44 13.81 47.03
CA ASN A 2 21.37 12.39 47.40
C ASN A 2 22.31 11.56 46.51
N LYS A 3 23.40 11.06 47.09
CA LYS A 3 24.39 10.15 46.48
C LYS A 3 23.77 8.91 45.72
N PRO A 4 22.60 8.35 46.10
CA PRO A 4 22.06 7.17 45.39
C PRO A 4 21.52 7.48 43.98
N LEU A 5 21.07 8.72 43.69
CA LEU A 5 20.56 9.06 42.35
C LEU A 5 21.69 9.29 41.33
N LEU A 6 22.81 9.81 41.77
CA LEU A 6 24.02 9.93 40.94
C LEU A 6 24.64 8.56 40.66
N ALA A 7 24.57 7.63 41.61
CA ALA A 7 25.01 6.25 41.42
C ALA A 7 24.11 5.49 40.41
N ALA A 8 22.79 5.68 40.45
CA ALA A 8 21.86 5.06 39.50
C ALA A 8 22.06 5.61 38.07
N ALA A 9 22.27 6.92 37.92
CA ALA A 9 22.55 7.53 36.62
C ALA A 9 23.89 7.11 36.05
N ALA A 10 24.94 6.94 36.91
CA ALA A 10 26.24 6.44 36.51
C ALA A 10 26.22 4.96 36.12
N VAL A 11 25.42 4.13 36.81
CA VAL A 11 25.24 2.71 36.47
C VAL A 11 24.49 2.55 35.15
N LEU A 12 23.47 3.40 34.88
CA LEU A 12 22.77 3.40 33.57
C LEU A 12 23.68 3.88 32.43
N ALA A 13 24.53 4.89 32.67
CA ALA A 13 25.49 5.35 31.67
C ALA A 13 26.61 4.30 31.40
N LEU A 14 27.03 3.58 32.42
CA LEU A 14 28.01 2.50 32.29
C LEU A 14 27.43 1.25 31.62
N SER A 15 26.16 0.93 31.82
CA SER A 15 25.51 -0.19 31.13
C SER A 15 25.32 0.10 29.63
N VAL A 16 25.06 1.35 29.23
CA VAL A 16 25.02 1.77 27.82
C VAL A 16 26.41 1.75 27.16
N LEU A 17 27.47 2.08 27.90
CA LEU A 17 28.86 2.02 27.40
C LEU A 17 29.41 0.59 27.34
N ALA A 18 28.97 -0.31 28.21
CA ALA A 18 29.38 -1.72 28.20
C ALA A 18 28.73 -2.53 27.06
N SER A 19 27.63 -2.04 26.49
CA SER A 19 26.95 -2.65 25.31
C SER A 19 27.67 -2.40 23.97
N CYS A 20 28.67 -1.50 23.94
CA CYS A 20 29.37 -1.13 22.70
C CYS A 20 30.75 -1.80 22.52
N GLY A 21 31.12 -2.77 23.36
CA GLY A 21 32.46 -3.31 23.32
C GLY A 21 32.56 -4.83 23.45
N MET A 22 32.12 -5.57 22.41
CA MET A 22 32.63 -6.95 22.21
C MET A 22 32.63 -7.26 20.71
N GLY A 23 33.73 -6.90 20.09
CA GLY A 23 34.12 -7.35 18.77
C GLY A 23 35.28 -8.33 18.87
N LYS A 24 35.20 -9.38 18.04
CA LYS A 24 36.25 -10.31 17.59
C LYS A 24 36.55 -11.53 18.47
N SER A 25 36.09 -12.67 17.98
CA SER A 25 36.99 -13.82 17.83
C SER A 25 36.56 -14.62 16.60
N GLY A 26 37.46 -14.86 15.69
CA GLY A 26 37.31 -15.76 14.56
C GLY A 26 37.41 -17.20 15.05
N GLY A 27 36.48 -18.06 14.60
CA GLY A 27 36.53 -19.48 14.85
C GLY A 27 35.23 -20.15 14.41
N ARG A 28 35.30 -21.03 13.43
CA ARG A 28 34.42 -22.08 12.93
C ARG A 28 32.89 -21.97 13.14
N ASP A 29 32.18 -22.23 12.05
CA ASP A 29 30.80 -22.00 11.63
C ASP A 29 29.61 -22.57 12.46
N GLU A 30 29.80 -23.06 13.67
CA GLU A 30 28.72 -23.63 14.49
C GLU A 30 27.98 -22.64 15.40
N ASN A 31 28.45 -21.39 15.54
CA ASN A 31 27.85 -20.36 16.38
C ASN A 31 27.48 -19.08 15.60
N LEU A 32 26.95 -19.23 14.38
CA LEU A 32 26.47 -18.06 13.63
C LEU A 32 25.18 -17.53 14.29
N GLY A 33 25.24 -16.30 14.78
CA GLY A 33 24.08 -15.58 15.35
C GLY A 33 23.94 -14.21 14.74
N GLY A 34 22.74 -13.65 14.80
CA GLY A 34 22.44 -12.30 14.27
C GLY A 34 21.03 -12.19 13.73
N GLN A 35 20.74 -11.05 13.11
CA GLN A 35 19.47 -10.78 12.48
C GLN A 35 19.71 -10.38 11.02
N VAL A 36 18.91 -10.93 10.12
CA VAL A 36 18.90 -10.56 8.68
C VAL A 36 17.50 -10.08 8.33
N SER A 37 17.43 -8.95 7.66
CA SER A 37 16.19 -8.31 7.24
C SER A 37 16.11 -8.22 5.72
N VAL A 38 14.95 -8.61 5.16
CA VAL A 38 14.72 -8.63 3.71
C VAL A 38 13.37 -7.99 3.41
N SER A 39 13.33 -7.10 2.42
CA SER A 39 12.10 -6.41 2.02
C SER A 39 12.01 -6.34 0.49
N GLY A 40 10.81 -6.32 -0.10
CA GLY A 40 10.68 -6.00 -1.51
C GLY A 40 9.65 -6.77 -2.32
N ALA A 41 10.04 -7.20 -3.53
CA ALA A 41 9.16 -7.72 -4.56
C ALA A 41 8.36 -8.95 -4.14
N PHE A 42 7.06 -8.93 -4.41
CA PHE A 42 6.16 -10.07 -4.16
C PHE A 42 6.59 -11.31 -4.92
N ALA A 43 7.10 -11.15 -6.15
CA ALA A 43 7.55 -12.25 -6.99
C ALA A 43 8.58 -13.17 -6.31
N LEU A 44 9.46 -12.64 -5.47
CA LEU A 44 10.52 -13.40 -4.80
C LEU A 44 10.15 -13.81 -3.36
N TYR A 45 9.08 -13.26 -2.81
CA TYR A 45 8.69 -13.45 -1.41
C TYR A 45 8.49 -14.93 -1.00
N PRO A 46 7.74 -15.77 -1.76
CA PRO A 46 7.55 -17.18 -1.38
C PRO A 46 8.87 -17.95 -1.27
N LEU A 47 9.76 -17.75 -2.22
CA LEU A 47 11.06 -18.42 -2.27
C LEU A 47 11.99 -17.90 -1.15
N ALA A 48 11.97 -16.60 -0.87
CA ALA A 48 12.76 -16.00 0.21
C ALA A 48 12.34 -16.54 1.59
N VAL A 49 11.04 -16.72 1.81
CA VAL A 49 10.50 -17.34 3.03
C VAL A 49 11.01 -18.79 3.17
N GLN A 50 11.03 -19.55 2.08
CA GLN A 50 11.52 -20.94 2.10
C GLN A 50 13.02 -21.00 2.42
N TRP A 51 13.83 -20.15 1.79
CA TRP A 51 15.26 -20.01 2.12
C TRP A 51 15.49 -19.62 3.58
N SER A 52 14.69 -18.67 4.08
CA SER A 52 14.76 -18.24 5.48
C SER A 52 14.49 -19.39 6.45
N ASN A 53 13.42 -20.15 6.20
CA ASN A 53 13.05 -21.25 7.07
C ASN A 53 14.13 -22.33 7.12
N ASP A 54 14.66 -22.77 5.98
CA ASP A 54 15.71 -23.79 5.92
C ASP A 54 17.03 -23.27 6.52
N PHE A 55 17.38 -22.00 6.26
CA PHE A 55 18.58 -21.39 6.83
C PHE A 55 18.51 -21.30 8.35
N GLN A 56 17.38 -20.92 8.92
CA GLN A 56 17.17 -20.83 10.38
C GLN A 56 17.17 -22.21 11.05
N VAL A 57 16.74 -23.27 10.35
CA VAL A 57 16.91 -24.65 10.83
C VAL A 57 18.39 -25.01 10.92
N LYS A 58 19.19 -24.62 9.92
CA LYS A 58 20.64 -24.87 9.88
C LYS A 58 21.42 -24.00 10.85
N TYR A 59 20.99 -22.75 11.08
CA TYR A 59 21.62 -21.77 11.95
C TYR A 59 20.61 -21.17 12.94
N PRO A 60 20.24 -21.88 14.01
CA PRO A 60 19.18 -21.45 14.94
C PRO A 60 19.46 -20.13 15.68
N GLY A 61 20.73 -19.69 15.71
CA GLY A 61 21.13 -18.41 16.28
C GLY A 61 20.86 -17.19 15.37
N VAL A 62 20.42 -17.43 14.13
CA VAL A 62 20.10 -16.34 13.18
C VAL A 62 18.58 -16.19 13.05
N LYS A 63 18.12 -14.95 13.22
CA LYS A 63 16.73 -14.57 12.96
C LYS A 63 16.63 -13.87 11.60
N ILE A 64 15.70 -14.31 10.74
CA ILE A 64 15.47 -13.70 9.44
C ILE A 64 14.04 -13.16 9.38
N ASP A 65 13.91 -11.85 9.14
CA ASP A 65 12.64 -11.16 8.98
C ASP A 65 12.45 -10.80 7.50
N ILE A 66 11.37 -11.30 6.88
CA ILE A 66 11.06 -11.05 5.45
C ILE A 66 9.73 -10.32 5.33
N SER A 67 9.71 -9.25 4.54
CA SER A 67 8.50 -8.49 4.23
C SER A 67 8.34 -8.28 2.73
N ALA A 68 7.12 -8.48 2.23
CA ALA A 68 6.74 -8.08 0.88
C ALA A 68 6.10 -6.69 0.91
N GLY A 69 6.40 -5.86 -0.11
CA GLY A 69 5.88 -4.49 -0.17
C GLY A 69 6.21 -3.80 -1.48
N GLY A 70 6.66 -4.59 -2.48
CA GLY A 70 7.07 -4.12 -3.79
C GLY A 70 8.58 -3.84 -3.91
N ALA A 71 9.09 -3.93 -5.14
CA ALA A 71 10.51 -3.81 -5.47
C ALA A 71 11.08 -2.44 -5.06
N GLY A 72 10.36 -1.35 -5.31
CA GLY A 72 10.82 -0.01 -4.97
C GLY A 72 10.86 0.26 -3.47
N LYS A 73 9.91 -0.31 -2.69
CA LYS A 73 9.99 -0.26 -1.23
C LYS A 73 11.25 -0.98 -0.74
N GLY A 74 11.50 -2.20 -1.24
CA GLY A 74 12.72 -2.93 -0.88
C GLY A 74 13.99 -2.13 -1.21
N MET A 75 14.04 -1.50 -2.39
CA MET A 75 15.16 -0.65 -2.79
C MET A 75 15.32 0.56 -1.87
N THR A 76 14.22 1.24 -1.51
CA THR A 76 14.25 2.35 -0.56
C THR A 76 14.76 1.89 0.81
N ASP A 77 14.24 0.76 1.31
CA ASP A 77 14.62 0.21 2.60
C ASP A 77 16.13 -0.14 2.64
N VAL A 78 16.65 -0.80 1.59
CA VAL A 78 18.09 -1.19 1.54
C VAL A 78 19.00 0.02 1.34
N LEU A 79 18.63 0.97 0.48
CA LEU A 79 19.44 2.17 0.26
C LEU A 79 19.50 3.07 1.50
N ASN A 80 18.46 3.09 2.34
CA ASN A 80 18.44 3.76 3.63
C ASN A 80 19.05 2.92 4.76
N GLY A 81 19.44 1.68 4.50
CA GLY A 81 20.04 0.78 5.49
C GLY A 81 19.05 0.26 6.55
N MET A 82 17.77 0.24 6.23
CA MET A 82 16.69 -0.32 7.08
C MET A 82 16.62 -1.84 6.98
N VAL A 83 17.04 -2.41 5.84
CA VAL A 83 17.13 -3.86 5.61
C VAL A 83 18.50 -4.21 5.02
N ASP A 84 18.88 -5.46 5.14
CA ASP A 84 20.14 -5.99 4.61
C ASP A 84 20.03 -6.25 3.11
N TYR A 85 18.88 -6.77 2.67
CA TYR A 85 18.60 -7.06 1.27
C TYR A 85 17.25 -6.55 0.81
N ALA A 86 17.23 -6.02 -0.42
CA ALA A 86 16.01 -5.83 -1.17
C ALA A 86 15.77 -7.02 -2.10
N MET A 87 14.51 -7.45 -2.22
CA MET A 87 14.03 -8.35 -3.27
C MET A 87 13.62 -7.52 -4.47
N LEU A 88 14.18 -7.82 -5.65
CA LEU A 88 13.91 -7.09 -6.88
C LEU A 88 13.55 -8.05 -8.01
N SER A 89 12.55 -7.70 -8.80
CA SER A 89 12.05 -8.49 -9.95
C SER A 89 12.11 -7.71 -11.27
N ARG A 90 13.06 -6.78 -11.35
CA ARG A 90 13.41 -5.97 -12.52
C ARG A 90 14.89 -5.61 -12.46
N GLU A 91 15.41 -5.07 -13.53
CA GLU A 91 16.75 -4.50 -13.53
C GLU A 91 16.86 -3.28 -12.60
N LEU A 92 18.08 -3.02 -12.12
CA LEU A 92 18.37 -1.79 -11.36
C LEU A 92 18.17 -0.55 -12.24
N HIS A 93 17.52 0.47 -11.69
CA HIS A 93 17.58 1.79 -12.30
C HIS A 93 18.97 2.42 -12.11
N LYS A 94 19.34 3.31 -13.03
CA LYS A 94 20.65 3.97 -12.97
C LYS A 94 20.86 4.71 -11.66
N GLU A 95 19.85 5.40 -11.20
CA GLU A 95 19.84 6.17 -9.94
C GLU A 95 20.09 5.26 -8.71
N GLU A 96 19.56 4.03 -8.74
CA GLU A 96 19.74 3.03 -7.68
C GLU A 96 21.18 2.50 -7.67
N ALA A 97 21.72 2.22 -8.84
CA ALA A 97 23.12 1.80 -9.02
C ALA A 97 24.09 2.90 -8.58
N ASP A 98 23.83 4.15 -8.98
CA ASP A 98 24.61 5.34 -8.59
C ASP A 98 24.55 5.60 -7.06
N ALA A 99 23.45 5.21 -6.41
CA ALA A 99 23.28 5.25 -4.95
C ALA A 99 24.03 4.12 -4.20
N GLY A 100 24.69 3.22 -4.94
CA GLY A 100 25.53 2.14 -4.40
C GLY A 100 24.82 0.81 -4.22
N ALA A 101 23.69 0.57 -4.92
CA ALA A 101 23.04 -0.73 -4.96
C ALA A 101 23.89 -1.76 -5.72
N VAL A 102 23.98 -2.97 -5.19
CA VAL A 102 24.64 -4.12 -5.80
C VAL A 102 23.64 -5.26 -5.88
N ALA A 103 23.31 -5.68 -7.12
CA ALA A 103 22.31 -6.71 -7.39
C ALA A 103 22.96 -8.08 -7.63
N PHE A 104 22.53 -9.09 -6.88
CA PHE A 104 22.92 -10.49 -7.02
C PHE A 104 21.77 -11.27 -7.63
N ILE A 105 22.00 -11.94 -8.77
CA ILE A 105 21.00 -12.80 -9.40
C ILE A 105 20.80 -14.03 -8.51
N VAL A 106 19.57 -14.24 -8.03
CA VAL A 106 19.23 -15.34 -7.12
C VAL A 106 18.31 -16.39 -7.76
N GLY A 107 17.75 -16.09 -8.91
CA GLY A 107 16.91 -17.00 -9.70
C GLY A 107 16.33 -16.30 -10.92
N ARG A 108 15.53 -17.05 -11.71
CA ARG A 108 14.74 -16.51 -12.83
C ARG A 108 13.28 -16.92 -12.63
N ASP A 109 12.34 -16.11 -13.09
CA ASP A 109 10.92 -16.47 -13.23
C ASP A 109 10.37 -15.94 -14.55
N ALA A 110 9.08 -16.15 -14.79
CA ALA A 110 8.38 -15.57 -15.92
C ALA A 110 7.01 -15.02 -15.50
N VAL A 111 6.50 -14.13 -16.34
CA VAL A 111 5.13 -13.63 -16.27
C VAL A 111 4.37 -14.22 -17.45
N ILE A 112 3.32 -14.98 -17.18
CA ILE A 112 2.50 -15.60 -18.22
C ILE A 112 1.18 -14.85 -18.38
N PRO A 113 0.68 -14.64 -19.61
CA PRO A 113 -0.68 -14.24 -19.84
C PRO A 113 -1.64 -15.35 -19.42
N ASP A 114 -2.74 -14.97 -18.79
CA ASP A 114 -3.73 -15.92 -18.30
C ASP A 114 -5.17 -15.45 -18.55
N PHE A 115 -6.09 -16.41 -18.46
CA PHE A 115 -7.52 -16.17 -18.61
C PHE A 115 -8.33 -17.12 -17.72
N CYS A 116 -9.64 -16.86 -17.59
CA CYS A 116 -10.52 -17.75 -16.83
C CYS A 116 -10.73 -19.08 -17.57
N SER A 117 -10.41 -20.22 -16.93
CA SER A 117 -10.56 -21.56 -17.52
C SER A 117 -12.01 -21.91 -17.91
N ARG A 118 -13.03 -21.19 -17.35
CA ARG A 118 -14.44 -21.34 -17.70
C ARG A 118 -14.85 -20.51 -18.92
N ASN A 119 -13.90 -19.93 -19.64
CA ASN A 119 -14.18 -19.22 -20.88
C ASN A 119 -14.69 -20.19 -21.95
N PRO A 120 -15.80 -19.89 -22.64
CA PRO A 120 -16.35 -20.79 -23.69
C PRO A 120 -15.38 -21.05 -24.87
N TYR A 121 -14.36 -20.24 -25.03
CA TYR A 121 -13.37 -20.34 -26.11
C TYR A 121 -12.02 -20.88 -25.64
N ALA A 122 -11.96 -21.48 -24.43
CA ALA A 122 -10.73 -21.97 -23.85
C ALA A 122 -9.97 -22.94 -24.79
N ASP A 123 -10.68 -23.93 -25.34
CA ASP A 123 -10.08 -24.93 -26.24
C ASP A 123 -9.46 -24.33 -27.52
N ILE A 124 -10.09 -23.27 -28.05
CA ILE A 124 -9.59 -22.58 -29.24
C ILE A 124 -8.35 -21.77 -28.87
N LEU A 125 -8.42 -21.03 -27.76
CA LEU A 125 -7.32 -20.17 -27.31
C LEU A 125 -6.07 -20.98 -26.92
N LEU A 126 -6.26 -22.14 -26.28
CA LEU A 126 -5.15 -23.04 -25.90
C LEU A 126 -4.44 -23.63 -27.13
N LYS A 127 -5.15 -23.86 -28.24
CA LYS A 127 -4.56 -24.39 -29.48
C LYS A 127 -3.90 -23.32 -30.33
N ARG A 128 -4.45 -22.10 -30.31
CA ARG A 128 -4.02 -20.98 -31.14
C ARG A 128 -2.91 -20.16 -30.47
N GLY A 129 -2.97 -20.01 -29.15
CA GLY A 129 -2.13 -19.08 -28.40
C GLY A 129 -2.42 -17.60 -28.67
N ILE A 130 -1.45 -16.77 -28.30
CA ILE A 130 -1.45 -15.32 -28.51
C ILE A 130 -0.05 -14.84 -28.90
N THR A 131 0.01 -13.98 -29.93
CA THR A 131 1.26 -13.33 -30.33
C THR A 131 1.55 -12.08 -29.50
N SER A 132 2.79 -11.61 -29.48
CA SER A 132 3.18 -10.36 -28.82
C SER A 132 2.43 -9.14 -29.40
N GLU A 133 2.15 -9.15 -30.72
CA GLU A 133 1.39 -8.08 -31.38
C GLU A 133 -0.08 -8.06 -30.94
N GLU A 134 -0.71 -9.21 -30.82
CA GLU A 134 -2.09 -9.32 -30.32
C GLU A 134 -2.19 -8.93 -28.85
N ALA A 135 -1.21 -9.35 -28.03
CA ALA A 135 -1.11 -8.91 -26.65
C ALA A 135 -1.02 -7.38 -26.57
N ARG A 136 -0.21 -6.74 -27.40
CA ARG A 136 -0.15 -5.28 -27.51
C ARG A 136 -1.50 -4.66 -27.88
N LYS A 137 -2.21 -5.26 -28.87
CA LYS A 137 -3.53 -4.79 -29.29
C LYS A 137 -4.60 -4.93 -28.20
N ILE A 138 -4.47 -5.91 -27.31
CA ILE A 138 -5.40 -6.11 -26.17
C ILE A 138 -5.03 -5.17 -25.02
N TRP A 139 -3.78 -5.21 -24.53
CA TRP A 139 -3.39 -4.55 -23.28
C TRP A 139 -2.93 -3.10 -23.46
N VAL A 140 -2.60 -2.64 -24.68
CA VAL A 140 -2.09 -1.28 -24.90
C VAL A 140 -3.02 -0.44 -25.77
N THR A 141 -3.24 -0.82 -27.04
CA THR A 141 -4.00 0.01 -27.97
C THR A 141 -5.53 -0.17 -27.80
N GLY A 142 -5.99 -1.35 -27.39
CA GLY A 142 -7.39 -1.71 -27.28
C GLY A 142 -8.09 -1.92 -28.63
N GLU A 143 -7.31 -2.15 -29.70
CA GLU A 143 -7.83 -2.48 -31.04
C GLU A 143 -8.57 -3.82 -31.01
N ILE A 144 -8.03 -4.81 -30.30
CA ILE A 144 -8.72 -6.07 -29.99
C ILE A 144 -9.43 -5.89 -28.65
N SER A 145 -10.75 -5.77 -28.70
CA SER A 145 -11.60 -5.51 -27.53
C SER A 145 -12.70 -6.56 -27.33
N THR A 146 -12.88 -7.46 -28.31
CA THR A 146 -13.84 -8.55 -28.24
C THR A 146 -13.19 -9.89 -28.54
N TRP A 147 -13.75 -10.96 -27.99
CA TRP A 147 -13.29 -12.32 -28.25
C TRP A 147 -13.36 -12.69 -29.73
N GLY A 148 -14.36 -12.17 -30.47
CA GLY A 148 -14.47 -12.40 -31.89
C GLY A 148 -13.39 -11.74 -32.73
N GLN A 149 -12.89 -10.56 -32.32
CA GLN A 149 -11.74 -9.93 -32.97
C GLN A 149 -10.46 -10.74 -32.76
N LEU A 150 -10.27 -11.33 -31.57
CA LEU A 150 -9.13 -12.18 -31.28
C LEU A 150 -9.19 -13.51 -32.02
N LEU A 151 -10.36 -14.15 -32.06
CA LEU A 151 -10.54 -15.50 -32.58
C LEU A 151 -10.99 -15.55 -34.06
N GLY A 152 -11.27 -14.40 -34.69
CA GLY A 152 -11.73 -14.33 -36.07
C GLY A 152 -13.13 -14.91 -36.33
N ASN A 153 -14.01 -15.01 -35.29
CA ASN A 153 -15.27 -15.74 -35.35
C ASN A 153 -16.56 -14.90 -35.21
N GLY A 154 -16.46 -13.58 -35.27
CA GLY A 154 -17.62 -12.68 -35.19
C GLY A 154 -18.31 -12.56 -33.83
N GLU A 155 -17.79 -13.17 -32.77
CA GLU A 155 -18.29 -13.09 -31.40
C GLU A 155 -18.20 -11.66 -30.84
N ARG A 156 -19.22 -11.18 -30.16
CA ARG A 156 -19.33 -9.79 -29.69
C ARG A 156 -19.02 -9.58 -28.20
N HIS A 157 -18.77 -10.63 -27.44
CA HIS A 157 -18.42 -10.50 -26.03
C HIS A 157 -17.09 -9.75 -25.88
N LYS A 158 -17.08 -8.75 -24.98
CA LYS A 158 -15.88 -7.95 -24.70
C LYS A 158 -14.87 -8.75 -23.91
N ILE A 159 -13.61 -8.61 -24.25
CA ILE A 159 -12.50 -9.04 -23.42
C ILE A 159 -12.43 -8.08 -22.23
N ARG A 160 -12.43 -8.62 -21.01
CA ARG A 160 -12.22 -7.86 -19.78
C ARG A 160 -10.77 -7.97 -19.37
N VAL A 161 -10.03 -6.91 -19.60
CA VAL A 161 -8.60 -6.86 -19.37
C VAL A 161 -8.34 -6.47 -17.92
N TYR A 162 -7.50 -7.26 -17.22
CA TYR A 162 -6.99 -6.99 -15.90
C TYR A 162 -5.50 -6.66 -15.95
N THR A 163 -5.06 -5.69 -15.15
CA THR A 163 -3.68 -5.26 -15.03
C THR A 163 -3.35 -4.95 -13.57
N ARG A 164 -2.10 -4.56 -13.30
CA ARG A 164 -1.64 -4.22 -11.94
C ARG A 164 -1.90 -2.75 -11.62
N SER A 165 -2.42 -2.47 -10.42
CA SER A 165 -2.61 -1.11 -9.91
C SER A 165 -1.34 -0.54 -9.27
N ASP A 166 -0.46 -1.41 -8.77
CA ASP A 166 0.83 -1.08 -8.22
C ASP A 166 1.90 -1.10 -9.32
N ALA A 167 2.88 -0.22 -9.22
CA ALA A 167 4.07 -0.28 -10.05
C ALA A 167 4.88 -1.52 -9.65
N CYS A 168 5.08 -2.47 -10.55
CA CYS A 168 5.72 -3.72 -10.21
C CYS A 168 6.48 -4.35 -11.37
N GLY A 169 7.48 -5.16 -11.02
CA GLY A 169 8.29 -5.85 -12.01
C GLY A 169 7.50 -6.81 -12.91
N ALA A 170 6.40 -7.40 -12.44
CA ALA A 170 5.55 -8.27 -13.27
C ALA A 170 4.92 -7.50 -14.43
N ALA A 171 4.24 -6.39 -14.13
CA ALA A 171 3.62 -5.56 -15.17
C ALA A 171 4.66 -4.92 -16.11
N GLN A 172 5.81 -4.52 -15.57
CA GLN A 172 6.92 -4.00 -16.39
C GLN A 172 7.46 -5.06 -17.35
N THR A 173 7.70 -6.28 -16.88
CA THR A 173 8.21 -7.40 -17.69
C THR A 173 7.20 -7.82 -18.75
N PHE A 174 5.92 -7.93 -18.37
CA PHE A 174 4.84 -8.25 -19.29
C PHE A 174 4.72 -7.21 -20.42
N ALA A 175 4.69 -5.93 -20.07
CA ALA A 175 4.65 -4.84 -21.06
C ALA A 175 5.87 -4.84 -21.98
N SER A 176 7.06 -5.13 -21.45
CA SER A 176 8.31 -5.19 -22.21
C SER A 176 8.30 -6.28 -23.29
N TRP A 177 7.55 -7.38 -23.10
CA TRP A 177 7.40 -8.45 -24.06
C TRP A 177 6.89 -7.96 -25.44
N PHE A 178 6.00 -6.97 -25.44
CA PHE A 178 5.47 -6.36 -26.67
C PHE A 178 5.90 -4.89 -26.84
N GLY A 179 7.07 -4.52 -26.31
CA GLY A 179 7.72 -3.22 -26.53
C GLY A 179 6.96 -2.04 -25.92
N ALA A 180 6.22 -2.26 -24.84
CA ALA A 180 5.49 -1.22 -24.10
C ALA A 180 6.05 -1.06 -22.68
N LYS A 181 5.49 -0.09 -21.93
CA LYS A 181 5.79 0.16 -20.52
C LYS A 181 4.58 -0.15 -19.66
N GLN A 182 4.78 -0.38 -18.37
CA GLN A 182 3.69 -0.70 -17.45
C GLN A 182 2.53 0.31 -17.51
N GLU A 183 2.82 1.61 -17.58
CA GLU A 183 1.83 2.67 -17.64
C GLU A 183 1.04 2.76 -18.96
N ASP A 184 1.48 2.03 -19.99
CA ASP A 184 0.74 1.89 -21.25
C ASP A 184 -0.33 0.80 -21.16
N LEU A 185 -0.24 -0.09 -20.15
CA LEU A 185 -1.19 -1.18 -19.96
C LEU A 185 -2.58 -0.64 -19.60
N ARG A 186 -3.59 -1.09 -20.34
CA ARG A 186 -5.00 -0.75 -20.17
C ARG A 186 -5.73 -1.86 -19.43
N GLY A 187 -6.86 -1.53 -18.84
CA GLY A 187 -7.74 -2.49 -18.17
C GLY A 187 -8.10 -2.08 -16.76
N THR A 188 -8.80 -2.98 -16.07
CA THR A 188 -9.09 -2.82 -14.64
C THR A 188 -7.84 -3.16 -13.84
N ALA A 189 -7.33 -2.19 -13.13
CA ALA A 189 -6.11 -2.36 -12.37
C ALA A 189 -6.40 -2.90 -10.96
N VAL A 190 -5.73 -4.00 -10.58
CA VAL A 190 -5.90 -4.72 -9.32
C VAL A 190 -4.57 -4.81 -8.58
N PHE A 191 -4.61 -4.71 -7.25
CA PHE A 191 -3.42 -4.72 -6.42
C PHE A 191 -2.86 -6.12 -6.22
N GLY A 192 -1.57 -6.29 -6.50
CA GLY A 192 -0.80 -7.51 -6.23
C GLY A 192 -1.10 -8.68 -7.18
N ASP A 193 -0.17 -9.64 -7.27
CA ASP A 193 -0.34 -10.85 -8.07
C ASP A 193 -1.56 -11.70 -7.61
N PRO A 194 -1.77 -11.92 -6.29
CA PRO A 194 -2.97 -12.64 -5.84
C PRO A 194 -4.29 -11.96 -6.25
N GLY A 195 -4.28 -10.62 -6.32
CA GLY A 195 -5.45 -9.85 -6.73
C GLY A 195 -5.82 -10.07 -8.19
N ILE A 196 -4.84 -10.02 -9.10
CA ILE A 196 -5.07 -10.30 -10.53
C ILE A 196 -5.55 -11.74 -10.73
N ALA A 197 -4.86 -12.73 -10.16
CA ALA A 197 -5.26 -14.13 -10.26
C ALA A 197 -6.73 -14.31 -9.86
N LYS A 198 -7.13 -13.72 -8.71
CA LYS A 198 -8.51 -13.81 -8.23
C LYS A 198 -9.51 -13.07 -9.13
N ALA A 199 -9.15 -11.92 -9.69
CA ALA A 199 -10.01 -11.17 -10.61
C ALA A 199 -10.29 -11.96 -11.89
N VAL A 200 -9.26 -12.56 -12.47
CA VAL A 200 -9.37 -13.40 -13.68
C VAL A 200 -10.17 -14.68 -13.37
N GLN A 201 -9.87 -15.37 -12.26
CA GLN A 201 -10.64 -16.55 -11.83
C GLN A 201 -12.15 -16.29 -11.75
N ASN A 202 -12.58 -15.13 -11.30
CA ASN A 202 -13.98 -14.81 -11.06
C ASN A 202 -14.70 -14.24 -12.30
N ASP A 203 -13.99 -13.96 -13.37
CA ASP A 203 -14.56 -13.37 -14.59
C ASP A 203 -14.30 -14.24 -15.82
N LYS A 204 -15.33 -14.98 -16.28
CA LYS A 204 -15.21 -15.87 -17.45
C LYS A 204 -14.79 -15.19 -18.75
N TRP A 205 -14.86 -13.87 -18.83
CA TRP A 205 -14.42 -13.06 -19.98
C TRP A 205 -13.10 -12.34 -19.71
N GLY A 206 -12.50 -12.60 -18.52
CA GLY A 206 -11.31 -11.95 -18.03
C GLY A 206 -10.04 -12.51 -18.66
N VAL A 207 -9.11 -11.61 -18.94
CA VAL A 207 -7.71 -11.91 -19.26
C VAL A 207 -6.80 -11.09 -18.35
N GLY A 208 -5.67 -11.67 -17.96
CA GLY A 208 -4.69 -11.03 -17.09
C GLY A 208 -3.29 -11.54 -17.37
N PHE A 209 -2.41 -11.38 -16.38
CA PHE A 209 -1.06 -11.94 -16.39
C PHE A 209 -0.57 -12.17 -14.95
N ASN A 210 0.13 -13.25 -14.71
CA ASN A 210 0.62 -13.59 -13.38
C ASN A 210 2.04 -14.15 -13.42
N ASN A 211 2.77 -13.97 -12.29
CA ASN A 211 4.02 -14.70 -12.05
C ASN A 211 3.71 -16.19 -11.82
N LEU A 212 4.66 -17.06 -12.15
CA LEU A 212 4.49 -18.51 -12.02
C LEU A 212 4.05 -18.95 -10.63
N ALA A 213 4.63 -18.37 -9.57
CA ALA A 213 4.30 -18.70 -8.19
C ALA A 213 2.83 -18.43 -7.80
N TYR A 214 2.14 -17.59 -8.56
CA TYR A 214 0.74 -17.24 -8.34
C TYR A 214 -0.22 -17.80 -9.40
N ALA A 215 0.31 -18.21 -10.54
CA ALA A 215 -0.49 -18.88 -11.58
C ALA A 215 -0.65 -20.38 -11.28
N TYR A 216 0.37 -21.02 -10.70
CA TYR A 216 0.40 -22.43 -10.41
C TYR A 216 0.16 -22.71 -8.93
N ASP A 217 -0.59 -23.79 -8.65
CA ASP A 217 -0.80 -24.29 -7.30
C ASP A 217 0.48 -24.96 -6.78
N PRO A 218 0.96 -24.64 -5.58
CA PRO A 218 2.22 -25.15 -5.04
C PRO A 218 2.20 -26.64 -4.66
N GLN A 219 1.02 -27.26 -4.54
CA GLN A 219 0.88 -28.67 -4.16
C GLN A 219 0.65 -29.57 -5.38
N THR A 220 -0.18 -29.14 -6.30
CA THR A 220 -0.52 -29.92 -7.50
C THR A 220 0.41 -29.64 -8.68
N HIS A 221 1.18 -28.55 -8.65
CA HIS A 221 2.05 -28.05 -9.69
C HIS A 221 1.33 -27.77 -11.04
N ARG A 222 0.01 -27.69 -11.00
CA ARG A 222 -0.86 -27.31 -12.11
C ARG A 222 -1.38 -25.88 -11.92
N LEU A 223 -1.90 -25.30 -12.99
CA LEU A 223 -2.55 -23.98 -12.92
C LEU A 223 -3.63 -24.00 -11.84
N GLN A 224 -3.77 -22.88 -11.11
CA GLN A 224 -4.78 -22.74 -10.06
C GLN A 224 -6.19 -22.94 -10.63
N ASP A 225 -7.08 -23.53 -9.81
CA ASP A 225 -8.47 -23.73 -10.22
C ASP A 225 -9.12 -22.41 -10.68
N GLY A 226 -9.75 -22.45 -11.85
CA GLY A 226 -10.35 -21.28 -12.48
C GLY A 226 -9.38 -20.44 -13.35
N LEU A 227 -8.07 -20.74 -13.38
CA LEU A 227 -7.11 -20.13 -14.31
C LEU A 227 -6.69 -21.08 -15.42
N ALA A 228 -6.39 -20.51 -16.59
CA ALA A 228 -5.68 -21.16 -17.68
C ALA A 228 -4.62 -20.20 -18.24
N ALA A 229 -3.45 -20.70 -18.59
CA ALA A 229 -2.44 -19.91 -19.29
C ALA A 229 -2.86 -19.71 -20.75
N ILE A 230 -2.60 -18.53 -21.31
CA ILE A 230 -2.68 -18.32 -22.75
C ILE A 230 -1.29 -18.68 -23.30
N PRO A 231 -1.14 -19.73 -24.10
CA PRO A 231 0.15 -20.05 -24.71
C PRO A 231 0.67 -18.89 -25.59
N ILE A 232 1.96 -18.69 -25.60
CA ILE A 232 2.61 -17.69 -26.46
C ILE A 232 2.96 -18.36 -27.78
N ASP A 233 2.34 -17.87 -28.84
CA ASP A 233 2.69 -18.21 -30.23
C ASP A 233 3.91 -17.37 -30.61
N SER A 234 5.09 -18.01 -30.56
CA SER A 234 6.38 -17.33 -30.71
C SER A 234 6.80 -17.20 -32.18
N ASP A 235 6.42 -18.15 -33.02
CA ASP A 235 6.72 -18.16 -34.45
C ASP A 235 5.62 -17.51 -35.31
N MET A 236 4.48 -17.15 -34.67
CA MET A 236 3.33 -16.42 -35.24
C MET A 236 2.62 -17.19 -36.39
N ASP A 237 2.60 -18.51 -36.32
CA ASP A 237 1.92 -19.34 -37.31
C ASP A 237 0.43 -19.56 -37.04
N GLY A 238 -0.03 -19.19 -35.83
CA GLY A 238 -1.43 -19.27 -35.37
C GLY A 238 -1.83 -20.61 -34.80
N GLU A 239 -0.88 -21.51 -34.54
CA GLU A 239 -1.06 -22.80 -33.89
C GLU A 239 0.04 -23.00 -32.83
N ILE A 240 -0.28 -23.59 -31.70
CA ILE A 240 0.70 -23.93 -30.67
C ILE A 240 1.33 -25.26 -30.99
N SER A 241 2.59 -25.24 -31.39
CA SER A 241 3.40 -26.41 -31.65
C SER A 241 3.73 -27.18 -30.37
N PRO A 242 4.10 -28.48 -30.44
CA PRO A 242 4.53 -29.24 -29.26
C PRO A 242 5.75 -28.62 -28.54
N GLU A 243 6.56 -27.82 -29.24
CA GLU A 243 7.72 -27.10 -28.68
C GLU A 243 7.32 -25.83 -27.92
N GLU A 244 6.09 -25.35 -28.08
CA GLU A 244 5.50 -24.21 -27.40
C GLU A 244 4.48 -24.62 -26.33
N ASP A 245 4.06 -25.90 -26.29
CA ASP A 245 3.09 -26.42 -25.31
C ASP A 245 3.76 -26.94 -24.02
N PHE A 246 4.20 -26.02 -23.21
CA PHE A 246 4.85 -26.33 -21.91
C PHE A 246 4.07 -25.78 -20.71
N TYR A 247 2.80 -25.37 -20.88
CA TYR A 247 2.00 -24.71 -19.84
C TYR A 247 1.24 -25.66 -18.91
N GLU A 248 1.20 -26.96 -19.19
CA GLU A 248 0.42 -27.96 -18.42
C GLU A 248 0.85 -28.03 -16.95
N THR A 249 2.18 -28.03 -16.72
CA THR A 249 2.74 -28.08 -15.37
C THR A 249 3.83 -27.03 -15.20
N LYS A 250 4.01 -26.62 -13.93
CA LYS A 250 5.04 -25.66 -13.55
C LYS A 250 6.44 -26.11 -13.95
N GLU A 251 6.76 -27.40 -13.82
CA GLU A 251 8.07 -27.97 -14.15
C GLU A 251 8.36 -27.87 -15.65
N LYS A 252 7.39 -28.18 -16.51
CA LYS A 252 7.55 -28.05 -17.95
C LYS A 252 7.89 -26.60 -18.35
N LEU A 253 7.19 -25.64 -17.75
CA LEU A 253 7.42 -24.23 -18.03
C LEU A 253 8.76 -23.73 -17.45
N VAL A 254 9.14 -24.16 -16.24
CA VAL A 254 10.47 -23.86 -15.66
C VAL A 254 11.57 -24.39 -16.56
N HIS A 255 11.43 -25.61 -17.08
CA HIS A 255 12.38 -26.19 -18.01
C HIS A 255 12.46 -25.43 -19.36
N ALA A 256 11.32 -24.95 -19.88
CA ALA A 256 11.30 -24.11 -21.08
C ALA A 256 12.01 -22.76 -20.86
N ILE A 257 11.91 -22.17 -19.66
CA ILE A 257 12.66 -20.94 -19.32
C ILE A 257 14.14 -21.22 -19.16
N GLU A 258 14.52 -22.36 -18.59
CA GLU A 258 15.91 -22.79 -18.40
C GLU A 258 16.63 -23.01 -19.72
N THR A 259 15.94 -23.62 -20.68
CA THR A 259 16.43 -23.95 -22.01
C THR A 259 16.25 -22.82 -23.05
N ASP A 260 15.78 -21.64 -22.61
CA ASP A 260 15.50 -20.48 -23.47
C ASP A 260 14.46 -20.74 -24.59
N MET A 261 13.61 -21.77 -24.45
CA MET A 261 12.44 -21.98 -25.31
C MET A 261 11.32 -20.98 -25.02
N PHE A 262 11.18 -20.55 -23.74
CA PHE A 262 10.25 -19.51 -23.37
C PHE A 262 10.87 -18.12 -23.62
N PRO A 263 10.14 -17.15 -24.22
CA PRO A 263 10.69 -15.86 -24.60
C PRO A 263 11.17 -15.01 -23.41
N THR A 264 12.21 -14.22 -23.65
CA THR A 264 12.77 -13.29 -22.66
C THR A 264 12.89 -11.89 -23.27
N PRO A 265 12.05 -10.89 -22.85
CA PRO A 265 10.90 -11.05 -21.95
C PRO A 265 9.78 -11.92 -22.56
N PRO A 266 8.83 -12.47 -21.78
CA PRO A 266 8.47 -12.16 -20.39
C PRO A 266 9.14 -13.01 -19.31
N ALA A 267 10.15 -13.83 -19.62
CA ALA A 267 11.08 -14.34 -18.60
C ALA A 267 12.02 -13.21 -18.11
N ARG A 268 12.49 -13.32 -16.85
CA ARG A 268 13.32 -12.28 -16.21
C ARG A 268 14.20 -12.83 -15.10
N ASN A 269 15.23 -12.07 -14.73
CA ASN A 269 16.04 -12.34 -13.55
C ASN A 269 15.40 -11.78 -12.27
N LEU A 270 15.65 -12.47 -11.16
CA LEU A 270 15.29 -12.06 -9.82
C LEU A 270 16.55 -11.79 -9.00
N TYR A 271 16.52 -10.75 -8.18
CA TYR A 271 17.70 -10.25 -7.51
C TYR A 271 17.49 -10.08 -6.00
N PHE A 272 18.56 -10.42 -5.24
CA PHE A 272 18.82 -9.79 -3.95
C PHE A 272 19.75 -8.60 -4.14
N VAL A 273 19.37 -7.46 -3.60
CA VAL A 273 20.15 -6.22 -3.72
C VAL A 273 20.61 -5.79 -2.34
N SER A 274 21.90 -5.46 -2.20
CA SER A 274 22.46 -4.86 -0.99
C SER A 274 23.01 -3.47 -1.28
N LYS A 275 23.17 -2.64 -0.24
CA LYS A 275 23.91 -1.38 -0.34
C LYS A 275 25.38 -1.62 -0.11
N GLY A 276 26.14 -1.74 -1.18
CA GLY A 276 27.54 -2.17 -1.15
C GLY A 276 27.70 -3.63 -0.72
N ALA A 277 28.81 -3.98 -0.08
CA ALA A 277 29.02 -5.33 0.46
C ALA A 277 28.14 -5.60 1.70
N PRO A 278 27.61 -6.84 1.87
CA PRO A 278 26.96 -7.25 3.12
C PRO A 278 27.86 -6.97 4.33
N LYS A 279 27.31 -6.33 5.37
CA LYS A 279 28.11 -5.76 6.47
C LYS A 279 28.39 -6.74 7.61
N ASP A 280 27.48 -7.67 7.85
CA ASP A 280 27.59 -8.62 8.95
C ASP A 280 27.76 -10.07 8.47
N SER A 281 28.22 -10.95 9.38
CA SER A 281 28.52 -12.34 9.07
C SER A 281 27.24 -13.17 8.77
N ALA A 282 26.11 -12.87 9.43
CA ALA A 282 24.85 -13.56 9.22
C ALA A 282 24.26 -13.22 7.85
N SER A 283 24.25 -11.93 7.49
CA SER A 283 23.80 -11.44 6.19
C SER A 283 24.63 -12.04 5.05
N LEU A 284 25.97 -12.01 5.15
CA LEU A 284 26.85 -12.61 4.14
C LEU A 284 26.67 -14.14 4.05
N ALA A 285 26.51 -14.83 5.19
CA ALA A 285 26.28 -16.27 5.21
C ALA A 285 24.94 -16.64 4.55
N PHE A 286 23.87 -15.84 4.81
CA PHE A 286 22.58 -16.04 4.20
C PHE A 286 22.63 -15.84 2.67
N LEU A 287 23.30 -14.79 2.18
CA LEU A 287 23.47 -14.59 0.74
C LEU A 287 24.23 -15.75 0.10
N LYS A 288 25.35 -16.20 0.70
CA LYS A 288 26.11 -17.35 0.21
C LYS A 288 25.28 -18.62 0.18
N TYR A 289 24.44 -18.83 1.20
CA TYR A 289 23.50 -19.96 1.25
C TYR A 289 22.49 -19.86 0.11
N VAL A 290 21.84 -18.71 -0.11
CA VAL A 290 20.89 -18.49 -1.20
C VAL A 290 21.53 -18.78 -2.57
N LEU A 291 22.77 -18.31 -2.80
CA LEU A 291 23.49 -18.49 -4.06
C LEU A 291 24.03 -19.91 -4.30
N LYS A 292 23.98 -20.79 -3.29
CA LYS A 292 24.55 -22.15 -3.40
C LYS A 292 23.56 -23.21 -3.00
N GLU A 293 23.41 -23.46 -1.69
CA GLU A 293 22.57 -24.53 -1.15
C GLU A 293 21.07 -24.26 -1.30
N GLY A 294 20.68 -22.98 -1.19
CA GLY A 294 19.31 -22.51 -1.32
C GLY A 294 18.72 -22.73 -2.71
N GLN A 295 19.58 -22.83 -3.75
CA GLN A 295 19.14 -23.03 -5.13
C GLN A 295 18.28 -24.31 -5.33
N ARG A 296 18.45 -25.31 -4.49
CA ARG A 296 17.63 -26.54 -4.51
C ARG A 296 16.12 -26.31 -4.32
N PHE A 297 15.76 -25.15 -3.76
CA PHE A 297 14.35 -24.78 -3.54
C PHE A 297 13.74 -24.02 -4.72
N ASN A 298 14.55 -23.54 -5.68
CA ASN A 298 14.06 -22.74 -6.78
C ASN A 298 13.07 -23.54 -7.63
N GLU A 299 13.46 -24.66 -8.16
CA GLU A 299 12.65 -25.46 -9.08
C GLU A 299 11.33 -25.95 -8.42
N PRO A 300 11.34 -26.54 -7.21
CA PRO A 300 10.09 -26.92 -6.53
C PRO A 300 9.16 -25.73 -6.27
N ALA A 301 9.72 -24.53 -6.05
CA ALA A 301 8.93 -23.32 -5.84
C ALA A 301 8.46 -22.64 -7.13
N GLY A 302 8.90 -23.14 -8.30
CA GLY A 302 8.52 -22.57 -9.63
C GLY A 302 9.45 -21.49 -10.15
N TYR A 303 10.73 -21.55 -9.75
CA TYR A 303 11.76 -20.63 -10.21
C TYR A 303 12.91 -21.41 -10.85
N VAL A 304 13.58 -20.79 -11.81
CA VAL A 304 14.76 -21.37 -12.46
C VAL A 304 15.99 -21.09 -11.60
N GLN A 305 16.86 -22.10 -11.48
CA GLN A 305 18.14 -21.97 -10.79
C GLN A 305 19.10 -21.05 -11.56
N ILE A 306 20.06 -20.47 -10.84
CA ILE A 306 21.10 -19.64 -11.46
C ILE A 306 22.13 -20.52 -12.18
N SER A 307 22.46 -20.14 -13.42
CA SER A 307 23.50 -20.82 -14.23
C SER A 307 24.90 -20.62 -13.64
N GLY A 308 25.86 -21.50 -14.05
CA GLY A 308 27.26 -21.36 -13.63
C GLY A 308 27.88 -20.00 -14.00
N LYS A 309 27.45 -19.39 -15.13
CA LYS A 309 27.86 -18.05 -15.56
C LYS A 309 27.36 -17.00 -14.55
N MET A 310 26.08 -17.02 -14.16
CA MET A 310 25.48 -16.11 -13.17
C MET A 310 26.14 -16.26 -11.80
N GLN A 311 26.48 -17.50 -11.39
CA GLN A 311 27.22 -17.74 -10.16
C GLN A 311 28.62 -17.09 -10.17
N SER A 312 29.34 -17.15 -11.29
CA SER A 312 30.64 -16.51 -11.43
C SER A 312 30.56 -14.98 -11.39
N GLU A 313 29.52 -14.42 -12.00
CA GLU A 313 29.20 -12.99 -11.96
C GLU A 313 28.92 -12.53 -10.52
N ASN A 314 28.03 -13.20 -9.80
CA ASN A 314 27.74 -12.93 -8.41
C ASN A 314 28.99 -12.96 -7.52
N LYS A 315 29.92 -13.92 -7.74
CA LYS A 315 31.21 -13.99 -7.03
C LYS A 315 32.10 -12.77 -7.30
N SER A 316 32.10 -12.29 -8.55
CA SER A 316 32.88 -11.10 -8.93
C SER A 316 32.31 -9.84 -8.28
N LEU A 317 30.98 -9.71 -8.23
CA LEU A 317 30.27 -8.62 -7.58
C LEU A 317 30.57 -8.58 -6.07
N LEU A 318 30.52 -9.72 -5.37
CA LEU A 318 30.87 -9.82 -3.95
C LEU A 318 32.31 -9.37 -3.65
N ARG A 319 33.28 -9.73 -4.53
CA ARG A 319 34.68 -9.30 -4.37
C ARG A 319 34.85 -7.79 -4.58
N ASN A 320 34.15 -7.23 -5.57
CA ASN A 320 34.25 -5.81 -5.89
C ASN A 320 33.56 -4.95 -4.82
N ALA A 321 32.39 -5.36 -4.35
CA ALA A 321 31.66 -4.68 -3.29
C ALA A 321 32.46 -4.64 -1.98
N SER A 322 33.18 -5.73 -1.63
CA SER A 322 34.02 -5.76 -0.42
C SER A 322 35.23 -4.83 -0.47
N LYS A 323 35.75 -4.45 -1.65
CA LYS A 323 36.83 -3.46 -1.80
C LYS A 323 36.34 -2.02 -1.65
N SER A 324 35.08 -1.73 -1.94
CA SER A 324 34.48 -0.39 -1.96
C SER A 324 33.96 0.07 -0.59
N SER A 325 33.81 -0.82 0.39
CA SER A 325 33.11 -0.55 1.67
C SER A 325 33.89 0.27 2.71
N ASN A 326 35.10 0.76 2.41
CA ASN A 326 35.91 1.51 3.36
C ASN A 326 35.61 3.03 3.43
N LEU A 327 34.51 3.53 2.88
CA LEU A 327 34.18 4.96 2.87
C LEU A 327 32.73 5.24 3.28
N LYS A 328 32.60 5.97 4.40
CA LYS A 328 31.43 6.68 4.95
C LYS A 328 30.40 5.91 5.79
N GLN A 329 30.66 5.97 7.09
CA GLN A 329 29.65 5.80 8.14
C GLN A 329 28.82 7.08 8.28
N ASN A 330 27.50 6.99 8.14
CA ASN A 330 26.59 8.14 8.12
C ASN A 330 26.19 8.59 9.54
N ASN A 331 26.30 9.89 9.83
CA ASN A 331 26.06 10.53 11.13
C ASN A 331 24.59 10.63 11.58
N THR A 332 23.65 9.98 10.92
CA THR A 332 22.21 10.14 11.21
C THR A 332 21.79 9.57 12.57
N GLN A 333 22.43 8.50 13.03
CA GLN A 333 22.16 7.94 14.36
C GLN A 333 22.57 8.88 15.50
N THR A 334 23.63 9.65 15.30
CA THR A 334 24.12 10.62 16.30
C THR A 334 23.09 11.73 16.56
N ILE A 335 22.35 12.17 15.54
CA ILE A 335 21.32 13.21 15.67
C ILE A 335 20.14 12.70 16.50
N VAL A 336 19.70 11.45 16.30
CA VAL A 336 18.61 10.83 17.07
C VAL A 336 19.00 10.66 18.53
N TYR A 337 20.22 10.23 18.83
CA TYR A 337 20.70 10.07 20.21
C TYR A 337 20.87 11.42 20.92
N VAL A 338 21.29 12.47 20.21
CA VAL A 338 21.35 13.84 20.75
C VAL A 338 19.94 14.36 21.08
N PHE A 339 18.94 14.10 20.25
CA PHE A 339 17.54 14.47 20.53
C PHE A 339 16.95 13.72 21.72
N ILE A 340 17.18 12.42 21.83
CA ILE A 340 16.76 11.60 22.98
C ILE A 340 17.48 12.04 24.24
N GLY A 341 18.79 12.33 24.18
CA GLY A 341 19.59 12.84 25.29
C GLY A 341 19.11 14.22 25.78
N LEU A 342 18.70 15.11 24.88
CA LEU A 342 18.11 16.41 25.20
C LEU A 342 16.75 16.27 25.91
N ILE A 343 15.90 15.35 25.47
CA ILE A 343 14.59 15.07 26.10
C ILE A 343 14.79 14.50 27.51
N ILE A 344 15.70 13.54 27.68
CA ILE A 344 16.02 12.94 28.99
C ILE A 344 16.66 13.97 29.92
N GLY A 345 17.57 14.82 29.42
CA GLY A 345 18.19 15.92 30.16
C GLY A 345 17.18 16.95 30.63
N LEU A 346 16.22 17.33 29.82
CA LEU A 346 15.11 18.21 30.19
C LEU A 346 14.21 17.59 31.27
N LEU A 347 13.88 16.31 31.15
CA LEU A 347 13.12 15.57 32.16
C LEU A 347 13.86 15.47 33.51
N ALA A 348 15.17 15.27 33.49
CA ALA A 348 16.01 15.21 34.69
C ALA A 348 16.15 16.57 35.39
N LEU A 349 16.31 17.67 34.65
CA LEU A 349 16.33 19.04 35.18
C LEU A 349 15.01 19.42 35.85
N PHE A 350 13.89 18.96 35.31
CA PHE A 350 12.55 19.18 35.89
C PHE A 350 12.33 18.37 37.17
N SER A 351 12.87 17.15 37.30
CA SER A 351 12.70 16.33 38.51
C SER A 351 13.48 16.83 39.71
N GLY A 352 14.67 17.42 39.48
CA GLY A 352 15.55 17.90 40.55
C GLY A 352 15.03 19.13 41.32
N SER A 353 14.23 19.99 40.70
CA SER A 353 13.74 21.22 41.32
C SER A 353 12.50 21.04 42.20
N ILE A 354 11.84 19.86 42.13
CA ILE A 354 10.58 19.58 42.86
C ILE A 354 10.80 19.21 44.35
N PHE A 355 12.00 18.76 44.72
CA PHE A 355 12.24 18.13 46.03
C PHE A 355 12.50 19.13 47.20
N GLN A 356 12.64 20.42 46.95
CA GLN A 356 13.15 21.37 47.94
C GLN A 356 12.21 22.45 48.47
N LYS A 357 10.86 22.42 48.21
CA LYS A 357 9.94 23.51 48.62
C LYS A 357 8.82 23.08 49.57
N SER A 358 8.39 24.00 50.50
CA SER A 358 7.32 23.80 51.50
C SER A 358 5.98 23.41 50.87
N LEU A 359 5.08 22.70 51.62
CA LEU A 359 3.86 22.06 51.14
C LEU A 359 2.90 22.95 50.35
N ASN A 360 2.73 24.23 50.72
CA ASN A 360 1.87 25.15 49.97
C ASN A 360 2.48 25.66 48.67
N LYS A 361 3.79 25.90 48.65
CA LYS A 361 4.50 26.23 47.42
C LYS A 361 4.61 25.04 46.48
N ARG A 362 4.57 23.80 46.99
CA ARG A 362 4.52 22.57 46.17
C ARG A 362 3.20 22.42 45.39
N ARG A 363 2.06 22.82 45.91
CA ARG A 363 0.76 22.77 45.21
C ARG A 363 0.74 23.74 44.02
N ILE A 364 1.12 24.99 44.24
CA ILE A 364 1.17 26.02 43.19
C ILE A 364 2.23 25.64 42.12
N TYR A 365 3.38 25.12 42.54
CA TYR A 365 4.43 24.69 41.62
C TYR A 365 4.01 23.48 40.78
N LYS A 366 3.33 22.48 41.36
CA LYS A 366 2.76 21.34 40.62
C LYS A 366 1.70 21.79 39.62
N GLN A 367 0.83 22.75 39.98
CA GLN A 367 -0.18 23.30 39.08
C GLN A 367 0.45 24.06 37.91
N ASN A 368 1.45 24.90 38.16
CA ASN A 368 2.19 25.60 37.11
C ASN A 368 3.00 24.64 36.22
N LEU A 369 3.64 23.62 36.82
CA LEU A 369 4.37 22.60 36.08
C LEU A 369 3.43 21.78 35.19
N SER A 370 2.26 21.38 35.68
CA SER A 370 1.24 20.69 34.90
C SER A 370 0.73 21.57 33.75
N SER A 371 0.51 22.86 33.99
CA SER A 371 0.10 23.81 32.95
C SER A 371 1.16 23.99 31.88
N VAL A 372 2.44 24.12 32.24
CA VAL A 372 3.55 24.23 31.31
C VAL A 372 3.70 22.94 30.50
N PHE A 373 3.60 21.79 31.16
CA PHE A 373 3.66 20.48 30.46
C PHE A 373 2.53 20.31 29.45
N MET A 374 1.29 20.65 29.82
CA MET A 374 0.16 20.63 28.87
C MET A 374 0.36 21.61 27.72
N PHE A 375 0.91 22.79 27.98
CA PHE A 375 1.23 23.78 26.95
C PHE A 375 2.30 23.25 25.98
N ILE A 376 3.37 22.62 26.49
CA ILE A 376 4.41 21.98 25.67
C ILE A 376 3.82 20.87 24.80
N LEU A 377 2.96 20.00 25.34
CA LEU A 377 2.28 18.95 24.57
C LEU A 377 1.39 19.55 23.46
N THR A 378 0.68 20.63 23.76
CA THR A 378 -0.14 21.32 22.76
C THR A 378 0.72 21.92 21.64
N ILE A 379 1.81 22.60 22.00
CA ILE A 379 2.75 23.16 21.00
C ILE A 379 3.42 22.04 20.20
N SER A 380 3.80 20.93 20.84
CA SER A 380 4.45 19.82 20.13
C SER A 380 3.56 19.21 19.06
N SER A 381 2.25 19.11 19.30
CA SER A 381 1.30 18.62 18.29
C SER A 381 1.18 19.56 17.09
N VAL A 382 1.22 20.87 17.31
CA VAL A 382 1.22 21.87 16.23
C VAL A 382 2.54 21.84 15.46
N LEU A 383 3.67 21.72 16.17
CA LEU A 383 5.00 21.61 15.54
C LEU A 383 5.12 20.35 14.69
N LEU A 384 4.58 19.21 15.13
CA LEU A 384 4.54 17.98 14.34
C LEU A 384 3.76 18.17 13.03
N LEU A 385 2.62 18.86 13.08
CA LEU A 385 1.85 19.19 11.86
C LEU A 385 2.66 20.08 10.92
N ILE A 386 3.30 21.11 11.43
CA ILE A 386 4.16 22.01 10.64
C ILE A 386 5.34 21.24 10.04
N ALA A 387 5.99 20.38 10.83
CA ALA A 387 7.11 19.55 10.37
C ALA A 387 6.67 18.59 9.26
N MET A 388 5.47 17.98 9.37
CA MET A 388 4.90 17.12 8.33
C MET A 388 4.66 17.92 7.03
N ILE A 389 4.04 19.10 7.11
CA ILE A 389 3.81 19.96 5.94
C ILE A 389 5.15 20.36 5.30
N ALA A 390 6.11 20.80 6.11
CA ALA A 390 7.43 21.20 5.64
C ALA A 390 8.15 20.02 4.97
N GLY A 391 8.12 18.82 5.58
CA GLY A 391 8.72 17.61 5.03
C GLY A 391 8.11 17.21 3.69
N LEU A 392 6.78 17.21 3.58
CA LEU A 392 6.08 16.94 2.31
C LEU A 392 6.43 17.99 1.25
N THR A 393 6.47 19.28 1.61
CA THR A 393 6.81 20.36 0.68
C THR A 393 8.25 20.23 0.17
N ILE A 394 9.22 19.99 1.06
CA ILE A 394 10.63 19.82 0.69
C ILE A 394 10.80 18.62 -0.26
N LYS A 395 10.17 17.50 0.07
CA LYS A 395 10.22 16.28 -0.76
C LYS A 395 9.46 16.42 -2.09
N SER A 396 8.51 17.34 -2.19
CA SER A 396 7.79 17.65 -3.44
C SER A 396 8.52 18.66 -4.34
N MET A 397 9.60 19.30 -3.87
CA MET A 397 10.33 20.31 -4.65
C MET A 397 10.86 19.81 -6.00
N PRO A 398 11.45 18.61 -6.13
CA PRO A 398 11.98 18.14 -7.42
C PRO A 398 10.94 18.12 -8.54
N ILE A 399 9.73 17.65 -8.28
CA ILE A 399 8.68 17.62 -9.32
C ILE A 399 8.18 19.01 -9.68
N LEU A 400 8.13 19.95 -8.71
CA LEU A 400 7.73 21.34 -8.93
C LEU A 400 8.78 22.16 -9.67
N GLN A 401 10.05 21.72 -9.67
CA GLN A 401 11.11 22.33 -10.47
C GLN A 401 11.07 21.89 -11.94
N GLU A 402 10.67 20.63 -12.21
CA GLU A 402 10.56 20.10 -13.58
C GLU A 402 9.21 20.42 -14.25
N ASN A 403 8.13 20.58 -13.48
CA ASN A 403 6.77 20.77 -13.99
C ASN A 403 6.07 21.97 -13.33
N SER A 404 5.26 22.70 -14.08
CA SER A 404 4.43 23.76 -13.51
C SER A 404 3.35 23.21 -12.58
N PHE A 405 3.10 23.89 -11.45
CA PHE A 405 2.02 23.52 -10.52
C PHE A 405 0.67 23.36 -11.23
N TRP A 406 0.32 24.27 -12.13
CA TRP A 406 -0.94 24.22 -12.87
C TRP A 406 -1.00 23.04 -13.84
N GLU A 407 0.10 22.69 -14.47
CA GLU A 407 0.19 21.51 -15.32
C GLU A 407 -0.04 20.23 -14.52
N LEU A 408 0.61 20.08 -13.36
CA LEU A 408 0.43 18.94 -12.47
C LEU A 408 -1.03 18.77 -12.04
N VAL A 409 -1.72 19.84 -11.67
CA VAL A 409 -3.09 19.77 -11.14
C VAL A 409 -4.15 19.62 -12.24
N SER A 410 -3.93 20.19 -13.44
CA SER A 410 -4.92 20.20 -14.53
C SER A 410 -4.72 19.13 -15.60
N SER A 411 -3.54 18.54 -15.69
CA SER A 411 -3.28 17.45 -16.65
C SER A 411 -3.97 16.14 -16.23
N SER A 412 -4.48 15.42 -17.22
CA SER A 412 -5.06 14.08 -17.04
C SER A 412 -4.10 12.93 -17.42
N GLU A 413 -2.89 13.24 -17.90
CA GLU A 413 -1.92 12.25 -18.31
C GLU A 413 -1.03 11.81 -17.15
N TRP A 414 -1.12 10.54 -16.76
CA TRP A 414 -0.25 9.91 -15.77
C TRP A 414 0.66 8.90 -16.45
N LYS A 415 1.88 9.31 -16.79
CA LYS A 415 2.92 8.50 -17.43
C LYS A 415 4.29 8.81 -16.81
N PRO A 416 4.60 8.25 -15.64
CA PRO A 416 5.82 8.52 -14.89
C PRO A 416 7.10 8.28 -15.70
N SER A 417 7.16 7.21 -16.52
CA SER A 417 8.32 6.90 -17.34
C SER A 417 8.61 7.94 -18.44
N GLN A 418 7.60 8.73 -18.82
CA GLN A 418 7.72 9.87 -19.75
C GLN A 418 7.82 11.21 -19.00
N LYS A 419 8.00 11.17 -17.68
CA LYS A 419 8.01 12.34 -16.79
C LYS A 419 6.73 13.19 -16.85
N LYS A 420 5.59 12.58 -17.19
CA LYS A 420 4.28 13.24 -17.21
C LYS A 420 3.48 12.87 -15.96
N PHE A 421 3.18 13.84 -15.14
CA PHE A 421 2.52 13.66 -13.84
C PHE A 421 1.25 14.51 -13.75
N GLY A 422 0.13 13.99 -14.28
CA GLY A 422 -1.17 14.66 -14.19
C GLY A 422 -2.00 14.14 -13.01
N PHE A 423 -2.35 15.01 -12.06
CA PHE A 423 -3.10 14.62 -10.85
C PHE A 423 -4.61 14.83 -10.97
N LEU A 424 -5.11 15.43 -12.05
CA LEU A 424 -6.55 15.70 -12.21
C LEU A 424 -7.46 14.47 -12.06
N PRO A 425 -7.15 13.29 -12.64
CA PRO A 425 -7.98 12.10 -12.47
C PRO A 425 -8.10 11.65 -11.01
N PHE A 426 -7.00 11.74 -10.25
CA PHE A 426 -6.95 11.33 -8.85
C PHE A 426 -7.67 12.31 -7.92
N ILE A 427 -7.56 13.62 -8.18
CA ILE A 427 -8.30 14.67 -7.47
C ILE A 427 -9.80 14.50 -7.70
N THR A 428 -10.21 14.41 -8.97
CA THR A 428 -11.63 14.23 -9.32
C THR A 428 -12.19 12.90 -8.81
N GLY A 429 -11.40 11.82 -8.86
CA GLY A 429 -11.77 10.53 -8.30
C GLY A 429 -12.01 10.58 -6.80
N THR A 430 -11.10 11.21 -6.04
CA THR A 430 -11.23 11.38 -4.58
C THR A 430 -12.47 12.19 -4.23
N LEU A 431 -12.68 13.31 -4.89
CA LEU A 431 -13.83 14.19 -4.61
C LEU A 431 -15.16 13.52 -4.97
N THR A 432 -15.23 12.83 -6.10
CA THR A 432 -16.48 12.21 -6.58
C THR A 432 -16.90 11.03 -5.71
N VAL A 433 -15.97 10.12 -5.35
CA VAL A 433 -16.29 8.97 -4.49
C VAL A 433 -16.71 9.42 -3.10
N THR A 434 -16.03 10.41 -2.54
CA THR A 434 -16.35 10.95 -1.20
C THR A 434 -17.71 11.64 -1.20
N PHE A 435 -17.96 12.49 -2.21
CA PHE A 435 -19.25 13.17 -2.34
C PHE A 435 -20.41 12.18 -2.48
N LEU A 436 -20.26 11.17 -3.33
CA LEU A 436 -21.29 10.16 -3.58
C LEU A 436 -21.53 9.30 -2.32
N ALA A 437 -20.48 8.91 -1.62
CA ALA A 437 -20.60 8.15 -0.37
C ALA A 437 -21.37 8.94 0.71
N ILE A 438 -21.07 10.23 0.85
CA ILE A 438 -21.79 11.09 1.81
C ILE A 438 -23.23 11.33 1.36
N LEU A 439 -23.48 11.55 0.08
CA LEU A 439 -24.83 11.74 -0.46
C LEU A 439 -25.74 10.56 -0.12
N ILE A 440 -25.21 9.33 -0.14
CA ILE A 440 -25.96 8.12 0.22
C ILE A 440 -26.04 7.95 1.75
N SER A 441 -24.92 8.13 2.46
CA SER A 441 -24.86 7.86 3.91
C SER A 441 -25.59 8.90 4.77
N LEU A 442 -25.63 10.18 4.34
CA LEU A 442 -26.23 11.27 5.10
C LEU A 442 -27.73 11.04 5.39
N PRO A 443 -28.60 10.81 4.41
CA PRO A 443 -30.03 10.56 4.70
C PRO A 443 -30.24 9.30 5.53
N LEU A 444 -29.48 8.23 5.26
CA LEU A 444 -29.58 6.98 6.01
C LEU A 444 -29.20 7.15 7.47
N SER A 445 -28.06 7.79 7.72
CA SER A 445 -27.57 8.01 9.10
C SER A 445 -28.45 8.99 9.87
N LEU A 446 -28.96 10.05 9.19
CA LEU A 446 -29.86 11.02 9.82
C LEU A 446 -31.18 10.38 10.27
N LEU A 447 -31.81 9.62 9.37
CA LEU A 447 -33.08 8.92 9.68
C LEU A 447 -32.89 7.85 10.75
N THR A 448 -31.77 7.10 10.69
CA THR A 448 -31.44 6.11 11.72
C THR A 448 -31.23 6.77 13.09
N ALA A 449 -30.49 7.88 13.16
CA ALA A 449 -30.27 8.60 14.40
C ALA A 449 -31.58 9.19 14.98
N ILE A 450 -32.44 9.77 14.14
CA ILE A 450 -33.78 10.25 14.58
C ILE A 450 -34.61 9.07 15.12
N SER A 451 -34.62 7.97 14.43
CA SER A 451 -35.34 6.76 14.88
C SER A 451 -34.82 6.28 16.22
N LEU A 452 -33.51 6.25 16.41
CA LEU A 452 -32.88 5.82 17.66
C LEU A 452 -33.14 6.79 18.81
N THR A 453 -33.08 8.10 18.59
CA THR A 453 -33.22 9.10 19.67
C THR A 453 -34.68 9.38 20.05
N GLU A 454 -35.56 9.52 19.05
CA GLU A 454 -36.90 10.01 19.28
C GLU A 454 -37.96 8.88 19.37
N TYR A 455 -37.78 7.76 18.64
CA TYR A 455 -38.81 6.74 18.50
C TYR A 455 -38.49 5.41 19.15
N SER A 456 -37.19 5.03 19.25
CA SER A 456 -36.82 3.69 19.68
C SER A 456 -36.99 3.43 21.15
N LYS A 457 -37.47 2.23 21.52
CA LYS A 457 -37.53 1.73 22.89
C LYS A 457 -36.12 1.53 23.46
N LYS A 458 -35.98 1.64 24.81
CA LYS A 458 -34.67 1.43 25.50
C LYS A 458 -34.01 0.09 25.14
N PHE A 459 -34.79 -0.96 24.93
CA PHE A 459 -34.31 -2.28 24.56
C PHE A 459 -33.57 -2.25 23.21
N VAL A 460 -34.16 -1.65 22.17
CA VAL A 460 -33.59 -1.52 20.83
C VAL A 460 -32.25 -0.75 20.87
N ARG A 461 -32.21 0.36 21.61
CA ARG A 461 -31.00 1.16 21.78
C ARG A 461 -29.86 0.35 22.40
N LYS A 462 -30.17 -0.50 23.41
CA LYS A 462 -29.18 -1.34 24.11
C LYS A 462 -28.45 -2.31 23.17
N PHE A 463 -29.08 -2.74 22.07
CA PHE A 463 -28.45 -3.63 21.08
C PHE A 463 -27.79 -2.87 19.93
N ILE A 464 -28.41 -1.77 19.47
CA ILE A 464 -27.90 -1.05 18.29
C ILE A 464 -26.63 -0.25 18.62
N TYR A 465 -26.51 0.39 19.77
CA TYR A 465 -25.31 1.17 20.11
C TYR A 465 -24.04 0.32 20.12
N PRO A 466 -23.95 -0.82 20.82
CA PRO A 466 -22.76 -1.67 20.74
C PRO A 466 -22.50 -2.21 19.32
N ALA A 467 -23.53 -2.48 18.52
CA ALA A 467 -23.35 -2.90 17.14
C ALA A 467 -22.74 -1.80 16.26
N LEU A 468 -23.17 -0.55 16.43
CA LEU A 468 -22.57 0.59 15.75
C LEU A 468 -21.11 0.82 16.17
N ASP A 469 -20.81 0.67 17.45
CA ASP A 469 -19.44 0.81 17.97
C ASP A 469 -18.53 -0.28 17.43
N ILE A 470 -19.00 -1.54 17.34
CA ILE A 470 -18.26 -2.65 16.73
C ILE A 470 -18.01 -2.35 15.25
N LEU A 471 -19.06 -1.96 14.50
CA LEU A 471 -18.90 -1.61 13.08
C LEU A 471 -17.93 -0.45 12.88
N ALA A 472 -18.00 0.61 13.69
CA ALA A 472 -17.09 1.74 13.61
C ALA A 472 -15.63 1.37 13.92
N ALA A 473 -15.39 0.31 14.71
CA ALA A 473 -14.08 -0.17 15.11
C ALA A 473 -13.46 -1.18 14.11
N LEU A 474 -14.23 -1.69 13.14
CA LEU A 474 -13.70 -2.63 12.15
C LEU A 474 -12.59 -2.00 11.31
N PRO A 475 -11.47 -2.72 11.07
CA PRO A 475 -10.44 -2.29 10.13
C PRO A 475 -11.01 -2.09 8.72
N SER A 476 -10.56 -1.04 8.02
CA SER A 476 -11.05 -0.68 6.68
C SER A 476 -10.84 -1.79 5.64
N VAL A 477 -9.80 -2.61 5.81
CA VAL A 477 -9.54 -3.80 4.97
C VAL A 477 -10.76 -4.74 4.93
N ILE A 478 -11.46 -4.94 6.06
CA ILE A 478 -12.63 -5.84 6.13
C ILE A 478 -13.74 -5.33 5.21
N TYR A 479 -13.98 -4.02 5.19
CA TYR A 479 -14.95 -3.41 4.27
C TYR A 479 -14.54 -3.56 2.80
N GLY A 480 -13.23 -3.46 2.51
CA GLY A 480 -12.69 -3.70 1.18
C GLY A 480 -12.91 -5.16 0.72
N VAL A 481 -12.58 -6.14 1.58
CA VAL A 481 -12.82 -7.58 1.30
C VAL A 481 -14.32 -7.85 1.11
N TRP A 482 -15.17 -7.28 1.97
CA TRP A 482 -16.63 -7.38 1.83
C TRP A 482 -17.09 -6.83 0.47
N GLY A 483 -16.56 -5.69 0.04
CA GLY A 483 -16.83 -5.10 -1.27
C GLY A 483 -16.42 -6.00 -2.43
N ILE A 484 -15.25 -6.65 -2.34
CA ILE A 484 -14.78 -7.60 -3.35
C ILE A 484 -15.72 -8.80 -3.46
N LEU A 485 -16.13 -9.37 -2.34
CA LEU A 485 -16.90 -10.62 -2.31
C LEU A 485 -18.36 -10.43 -2.72
N LEU A 486 -18.99 -9.32 -2.33
CA LEU A 486 -20.43 -9.12 -2.49
C LEU A 486 -20.80 -8.09 -3.56
N LEU A 487 -20.04 -6.99 -3.69
CA LEU A 487 -20.41 -5.90 -4.60
C LEU A 487 -19.77 -6.03 -5.98
N ILE A 488 -18.50 -6.38 -6.07
CA ILE A 488 -17.80 -6.50 -7.35
C ILE A 488 -18.47 -7.52 -8.30
N PRO A 489 -18.96 -8.69 -7.86
CA PRO A 489 -19.66 -9.61 -8.76
C PRO A 489 -20.89 -9.01 -9.45
N VAL A 490 -21.51 -7.98 -8.84
CA VAL A 490 -22.73 -7.33 -9.35
C VAL A 490 -22.41 -6.04 -10.10
N THR A 491 -21.51 -5.20 -9.56
CA THR A 491 -21.28 -3.83 -10.05
C THR A 491 -19.90 -3.62 -10.68
N GLY A 492 -19.01 -4.62 -10.60
CA GLY A 492 -17.63 -4.55 -11.05
C GLY A 492 -16.77 -3.61 -10.20
N TYR A 493 -15.50 -3.47 -10.56
CA TYR A 493 -14.62 -2.43 -10.02
C TYR A 493 -15.09 -1.08 -10.55
N SER A 494 -15.70 -0.26 -9.71
CA SER A 494 -16.38 0.94 -10.17
C SER A 494 -16.52 2.02 -9.09
N LEU A 495 -16.84 3.24 -9.55
CA LEU A 495 -17.14 4.36 -8.67
C LEU A 495 -18.31 4.05 -7.72
N LEU A 496 -19.35 3.37 -8.23
CA LEU A 496 -20.52 2.98 -7.43
C LEU A 496 -20.12 2.00 -6.32
N THR A 497 -19.36 0.95 -6.66
CA THR A 497 -18.88 -0.04 -5.67
C THR A 497 -18.07 0.62 -4.57
N ALA A 498 -17.10 1.46 -4.92
CA ALA A 498 -16.27 2.16 -3.96
C ALA A 498 -17.07 3.13 -3.09
N SER A 499 -18.05 3.83 -3.67
CA SER A 499 -18.94 4.74 -2.92
C SER A 499 -19.84 4.01 -1.94
N LEU A 500 -20.32 2.81 -2.28
CA LEU A 500 -21.15 1.98 -1.39
C LEU A 500 -20.31 1.41 -0.24
N VAL A 501 -19.09 0.92 -0.52
CA VAL A 501 -18.16 0.44 0.52
C VAL A 501 -17.84 1.57 1.49
N LEU A 502 -17.49 2.74 0.98
CA LEU A 502 -17.18 3.92 1.77
C LEU A 502 -18.39 4.41 2.57
N CYS A 503 -19.59 4.37 1.97
CA CYS A 503 -20.85 4.69 2.64
C CYS A 503 -21.09 3.79 3.87
N VAL A 504 -20.98 2.47 3.70
CA VAL A 504 -21.18 1.50 4.80
C VAL A 504 -20.16 1.73 5.93
N MET A 505 -18.92 2.07 5.58
CA MET A 505 -17.85 2.32 6.55
C MET A 505 -18.09 3.60 7.37
N ILE A 506 -18.58 4.69 6.75
CA ILE A 506 -18.78 5.97 7.45
C ILE A 506 -20.14 6.06 8.14
N LEU A 507 -21.12 5.24 7.74
CA LEU A 507 -22.48 5.27 8.28
C LEU A 507 -22.53 5.08 9.81
N PRO A 508 -21.87 4.10 10.44
CA PRO A 508 -21.91 3.94 11.91
C PRO A 508 -21.42 5.16 12.65
N ILE A 509 -20.37 5.80 12.15
CA ILE A 509 -19.76 6.99 12.76
C ILE A 509 -20.71 8.18 12.66
N MET A 510 -21.32 8.40 11.50
CA MET A 510 -22.31 9.46 11.31
C MET A 510 -23.53 9.26 12.21
N VAL A 511 -24.03 8.01 12.32
CA VAL A 511 -25.17 7.68 13.19
C VAL A 511 -24.83 8.00 14.65
N SER A 512 -23.66 7.56 15.15
CA SER A 512 -23.24 7.82 16.53
C SER A 512 -23.13 9.31 16.83
N LEU A 513 -22.52 10.08 15.92
CA LEU A 513 -22.42 11.54 16.06
C LEU A 513 -23.78 12.22 16.05
N PHE A 514 -24.68 11.85 15.16
CA PHE A 514 -26.03 12.43 15.11
C PHE A 514 -26.86 12.07 16.34
N VAL A 515 -26.72 10.84 16.85
CA VAL A 515 -27.37 10.41 18.10
C VAL A 515 -26.91 11.27 19.28
N GLU A 516 -25.61 11.54 19.39
CA GLU A 516 -25.04 12.40 20.43
C GLU A 516 -25.58 13.84 20.31
N ILE A 517 -25.55 14.40 19.09
CA ILE A 517 -26.07 15.76 18.81
C ILE A 517 -27.55 15.89 19.13
N PHE A 518 -28.39 14.92 18.74
CA PHE A 518 -29.82 14.96 19.03
C PHE A 518 -30.10 14.75 20.51
N SER A 519 -29.34 13.89 21.18
CA SER A 519 -29.47 13.66 22.62
C SER A 519 -29.07 14.87 23.45
N ALA A 520 -28.18 15.73 22.94
CA ALA A 520 -27.78 16.97 23.60
C ALA A 520 -28.87 18.08 23.60
N VAL A 521 -29.92 17.94 22.78
CA VAL A 521 -31.04 18.89 22.80
C VAL A 521 -31.83 18.73 24.10
N PRO A 522 -32.05 19.81 24.91
CA PRO A 522 -32.76 19.73 26.19
C PRO A 522 -34.16 19.13 26.08
N GLN A 523 -34.54 18.28 27.04
CA GLN A 523 -35.85 17.64 27.05
C GLN A 523 -36.97 18.65 27.20
N ASP A 524 -36.75 19.74 27.98
CA ASP A 524 -37.72 20.80 28.20
C ASP A 524 -38.23 21.45 26.90
N LEU A 525 -37.38 21.56 25.88
CA LEU A 525 -37.77 22.08 24.57
C LEU A 525 -38.73 21.13 23.82
N ARG A 526 -38.54 19.83 24.01
CA ARG A 526 -39.43 18.81 23.45
C ARG A 526 -40.79 18.83 24.15
N ASP A 527 -40.76 18.88 25.48
CA ASP A 527 -41.97 18.86 26.30
C ASP A 527 -42.79 20.13 26.08
N ALA A 528 -42.14 21.31 26.01
CA ALA A 528 -42.79 22.57 25.66
C ALA A 528 -43.49 22.51 24.27
N SER A 529 -42.83 21.97 23.27
CA SER A 529 -43.42 21.81 21.95
C SER A 529 -44.61 20.86 21.94
N MET A 530 -44.53 19.75 22.67
CA MET A 530 -45.64 18.79 22.78
C MET A 530 -46.82 19.36 23.61
N SER A 531 -46.53 20.17 24.63
CA SER A 531 -47.56 20.85 25.41
C SER A 531 -48.38 21.87 24.60
N LEU A 532 -47.78 22.41 23.52
CA LEU A 532 -48.47 23.24 22.53
C LEU A 532 -49.26 22.43 21.47
N GLY A 533 -49.38 21.12 21.65
CA GLY A 533 -50.15 20.23 20.76
C GLY A 533 -49.37 19.73 19.55
N ALA A 534 -48.04 19.92 19.48
CA ALA A 534 -47.26 19.41 18.38
C ALA A 534 -47.10 17.89 18.47
N THR A 535 -47.16 17.20 17.33
CA THR A 535 -46.86 15.78 17.25
C THR A 535 -45.35 15.53 17.42
N LYS A 536 -44.97 14.31 17.77
CA LYS A 536 -43.53 13.91 17.85
C LYS A 536 -42.75 14.29 16.62
N TRP A 537 -43.30 14.04 15.42
CA TRP A 537 -42.64 14.38 14.16
C TRP A 537 -42.49 15.89 13.96
N GLN A 538 -43.52 16.66 14.33
CA GLN A 538 -43.43 18.12 14.25
C GLN A 538 -42.39 18.67 15.22
N THR A 539 -42.29 18.14 16.45
CA THR A 539 -41.26 18.47 17.42
C THR A 539 -39.87 18.12 16.93
N THR A 540 -39.68 16.89 16.40
CA THR A 540 -38.40 16.47 15.82
C THR A 540 -37.99 17.38 14.68
N ARG A 541 -38.86 17.64 13.70
CA ARG A 541 -38.55 18.44 12.51
C ARG A 541 -38.33 19.91 12.82
N ARG A 542 -39.16 20.53 13.69
CA ARG A 542 -39.15 21.98 13.90
C ARG A 542 -38.29 22.41 15.08
N VAL A 543 -38.09 21.55 16.08
CA VAL A 543 -37.31 21.88 17.30
C VAL A 543 -35.97 21.15 17.26
N VAL A 544 -35.97 19.81 17.30
CA VAL A 544 -34.74 19.02 17.43
C VAL A 544 -33.79 19.24 16.23
N LEU A 545 -34.27 19.05 15.01
CA LEU A 545 -33.42 19.22 13.82
C LEU A 545 -32.94 20.66 13.65
N LYS A 546 -33.81 21.67 13.90
CA LYS A 546 -33.39 23.08 13.78
C LYS A 546 -32.31 23.43 14.81
N LYS A 547 -32.47 22.99 16.06
CA LYS A 547 -31.49 23.27 17.12
C LYS A 547 -30.18 22.51 16.91
N SER A 548 -30.23 21.38 16.20
CA SER A 548 -29.08 20.52 15.93
C SER A 548 -28.35 20.83 14.62
N LEU A 549 -28.80 21.79 13.81
CA LEU A 549 -28.23 22.04 12.46
C LEU A 549 -26.71 22.25 12.47
N SER A 550 -26.21 23.06 13.41
CA SER A 550 -24.77 23.31 13.52
C SER A 550 -23.97 22.02 13.82
N GLY A 551 -24.52 21.18 14.71
CA GLY A 551 -23.93 19.87 15.02
C GLY A 551 -23.96 18.92 13.82
N ILE A 552 -25.09 18.85 13.09
CA ILE A 552 -25.22 18.02 11.89
C ILE A 552 -24.16 18.41 10.87
N PHE A 553 -23.99 19.71 10.59
CA PHE A 553 -22.94 20.17 9.68
C PHE A 553 -21.53 19.78 10.17
N ALA A 554 -21.25 19.91 11.46
CA ALA A 554 -19.95 19.52 12.02
C ALA A 554 -19.69 18.01 11.84
N ALA A 555 -20.69 17.17 12.10
CA ALA A 555 -20.58 15.73 11.93
C ALA A 555 -20.37 15.31 10.46
N VAL A 556 -21.08 15.98 9.52
CA VAL A 556 -20.89 15.74 8.07
C VAL A 556 -19.47 16.09 7.64
N VAL A 557 -18.93 17.21 8.13
CA VAL A 557 -17.55 17.62 7.83
C VAL A 557 -16.52 16.63 8.36
N LEU A 558 -16.72 16.12 9.57
CA LEU A 558 -15.85 15.12 10.16
C LEU A 558 -15.90 13.82 9.36
N ALA A 559 -17.09 13.38 8.94
CA ALA A 559 -17.28 12.23 8.09
C ALA A 559 -16.61 12.42 6.71
N LEU A 560 -16.75 13.61 6.11
CA LEU A 560 -16.11 13.97 4.85
C LEU A 560 -14.59 13.90 4.95
N SER A 561 -14.00 14.48 6.00
CA SER A 561 -12.55 14.45 6.22
C SER A 561 -12.03 13.02 6.40
N LYS A 562 -12.76 12.15 7.11
CA LYS A 562 -12.42 10.74 7.25
C LYS A 562 -12.55 9.99 5.93
N ALA A 563 -13.62 10.20 5.19
CA ALA A 563 -13.85 9.55 3.90
C ALA A 563 -12.80 9.93 2.84
N MET A 564 -12.35 11.19 2.81
CA MET A 564 -11.31 11.64 1.87
C MET A 564 -9.94 11.01 2.13
N GLY A 565 -9.64 10.64 3.37
CA GLY A 565 -8.39 9.98 3.76
C GLY A 565 -8.42 8.46 3.63
N GLU A 566 -9.57 7.85 3.28
CA GLU A 566 -9.68 6.40 3.20
C GLU A 566 -8.87 5.85 2.02
N THR A 567 -7.94 4.96 2.35
CA THR A 567 -6.99 4.43 1.37
C THR A 567 -7.32 3.00 0.99
N ILE A 568 -7.33 2.08 1.97
CA ILE A 568 -7.29 0.64 1.72
C ILE A 568 -8.62 0.11 1.18
N ALA A 569 -9.74 0.46 1.83
CA ALA A 569 -11.05 -0.02 1.40
C ALA A 569 -11.39 0.43 -0.03
N VAL A 570 -11.12 1.69 -0.36
CA VAL A 570 -11.36 2.25 -1.70
C VAL A 570 -10.39 1.67 -2.72
N MET A 571 -9.11 1.54 -2.39
CA MET A 571 -8.07 0.97 -3.24
C MET A 571 -8.43 -0.44 -3.72
N MET A 572 -9.01 -1.26 -2.84
CA MET A 572 -9.39 -2.65 -3.14
C MET A 572 -10.55 -2.78 -4.15
N VAL A 573 -11.36 -1.73 -4.34
CA VAL A 573 -12.61 -1.81 -5.12
C VAL A 573 -12.74 -0.75 -6.23
N CYS A 574 -11.83 0.23 -6.33
CA CYS A 574 -11.93 1.34 -7.28
C CYS A 574 -11.49 0.98 -8.70
N GLY A 575 -10.71 -0.09 -8.88
CA GLY A 575 -10.16 -0.52 -10.17
C GLY A 575 -8.95 0.28 -10.66
N SER A 576 -8.49 1.25 -9.87
CA SER A 576 -7.22 2.00 -10.03
C SER A 576 -6.89 2.49 -11.46
N ILE A 577 -7.89 2.90 -12.22
CA ILE A 577 -7.73 3.42 -13.59
C ILE A 577 -7.48 4.94 -13.50
N PRO A 578 -6.34 5.47 -14.00
CA PRO A 578 -6.01 6.89 -13.96
C PRO A 578 -6.81 7.68 -15.01
N ALA A 579 -8.14 7.71 -14.86
CA ALA A 579 -9.06 8.41 -15.74
C ALA A 579 -10.09 9.23 -14.94
N ILE A 580 -10.55 10.34 -15.51
CA ILE A 580 -11.61 11.14 -14.90
C ILE A 580 -12.91 10.31 -14.85
N PRO A 581 -13.54 10.17 -13.67
CA PRO A 581 -14.76 9.36 -13.52
C PRO A 581 -15.94 10.02 -14.22
N ARG A 582 -16.32 9.48 -15.39
CA ARG A 582 -17.49 9.94 -16.18
C ARG A 582 -18.70 9.03 -16.07
N SER A 583 -18.61 7.91 -15.36
CA SER A 583 -19.68 6.92 -15.19
C SER A 583 -19.57 6.25 -13.82
N LEU A 584 -20.73 5.95 -13.23
CA LEU A 584 -20.82 5.23 -11.95
C LEU A 584 -20.28 3.79 -12.02
N PHE A 585 -20.32 3.18 -13.21
CA PHE A 585 -19.95 1.77 -13.45
C PHE A 585 -18.55 1.59 -14.05
N LYS A 586 -17.73 2.64 -14.09
CA LYS A 586 -16.32 2.55 -14.53
C LYS A 586 -15.37 2.68 -13.37
N GLY A 587 -14.24 2.00 -13.48
CA GLY A 587 -13.11 2.16 -12.56
C GLY A 587 -12.55 3.57 -12.62
N PHE A 588 -11.93 3.97 -11.52
CA PHE A 588 -11.32 5.28 -11.32
C PHE A 588 -10.15 5.16 -10.33
N TYR A 589 -9.45 6.25 -10.06
CA TYR A 589 -8.34 6.24 -9.11
C TYR A 589 -8.44 7.44 -8.15
N THR A 590 -8.07 7.23 -6.87
CA THR A 590 -8.06 8.29 -5.85
C THR A 590 -6.63 8.65 -5.45
N LEU A 591 -6.42 9.86 -4.91
CA LEU A 591 -5.12 10.28 -4.36
C LEU A 591 -4.60 9.35 -3.25
N PRO A 592 -5.40 8.96 -2.22
CA PRO A 592 -4.95 8.00 -1.23
C PRO A 592 -4.56 6.65 -1.81
N ALA A 593 -5.33 6.14 -2.77
CA ALA A 593 -5.04 4.87 -3.43
C ALA A 593 -3.77 4.97 -4.31
N LEU A 594 -3.54 6.09 -5.00
CA LEU A 594 -2.30 6.35 -5.74
C LEU A 594 -1.08 6.26 -4.81
N ILE A 595 -1.14 6.92 -3.65
CA ILE A 595 -0.07 6.89 -2.66
C ILE A 595 0.14 5.47 -2.16
N GLY A 596 -0.94 4.78 -1.76
CA GLY A 596 -0.88 3.42 -1.21
C GLY A 596 -0.31 2.39 -2.19
N ASN A 597 -0.72 2.45 -3.46
CA ASN A 597 -0.26 1.51 -4.48
C ASN A 597 1.19 1.75 -4.93
N ASN A 598 1.62 3.00 -5.04
CA ASN A 598 2.86 3.34 -5.73
C ASN A 598 4.01 3.73 -4.80
N TYR A 599 3.74 4.07 -3.53
CA TYR A 599 4.81 4.44 -2.58
C TYR A 599 5.90 3.38 -2.50
N GLY A 600 5.51 2.10 -2.44
CA GLY A 600 6.45 0.99 -2.34
C GLY A 600 7.36 0.81 -3.56
N GLU A 601 6.86 1.09 -4.78
CA GLU A 601 7.61 0.83 -6.02
C GLU A 601 8.32 2.07 -6.57
N MET A 602 7.78 3.26 -6.30
CA MET A 602 8.28 4.51 -6.89
C MET A 602 9.23 5.28 -5.98
N ALA A 603 9.30 4.95 -4.68
CA ALA A 603 10.09 5.69 -3.71
C ALA A 603 11.62 5.58 -3.89
N SER A 604 12.11 4.63 -4.71
CA SER A 604 13.54 4.48 -5.02
C SER A 604 14.06 5.47 -6.06
N VAL A 605 13.17 6.06 -6.89
CA VAL A 605 13.53 7.03 -7.93
C VAL A 605 13.13 8.43 -7.45
N PRO A 606 14.08 9.39 -7.31
CA PRO A 606 13.83 10.69 -6.66
C PRO A 606 12.67 11.49 -7.24
N LEU A 607 12.51 11.51 -8.57
CA LEU A 607 11.42 12.23 -9.21
C LEU A 607 10.05 11.58 -8.94
N TYR A 608 10.01 10.24 -8.90
CA TYR A 608 8.79 9.48 -8.62
C TYR A 608 8.41 9.58 -7.14
N GLU A 609 9.40 9.50 -6.23
CA GLU A 609 9.20 9.79 -4.81
C GLU A 609 8.58 11.19 -4.63
N SER A 610 9.14 12.18 -5.33
CA SER A 610 8.64 13.55 -5.29
C SER A 610 7.19 13.67 -5.79
N ALA A 611 6.80 12.93 -6.83
CA ALA A 611 5.41 12.89 -7.32
C ALA A 611 4.43 12.32 -6.28
N ILE A 612 4.80 11.25 -5.60
CA ILE A 612 3.97 10.65 -4.54
C ILE A 612 3.88 11.58 -3.31
N MET A 613 4.98 12.25 -2.93
CA MET A 613 4.97 13.25 -1.85
C MET A 613 4.10 14.45 -2.21
N PHE A 614 4.12 14.87 -3.48
CA PHE A 614 3.24 15.93 -3.97
C PHE A 614 1.76 15.50 -3.95
N ALA A 615 1.43 14.25 -4.30
CA ALA A 615 0.08 13.70 -4.14
C ALA A 615 -0.41 13.76 -2.68
N ALA A 616 0.48 13.44 -1.72
CA ALA A 616 0.17 13.54 -0.29
C ALA A 616 -0.02 14.99 0.16
N LEU A 617 0.80 15.91 -0.35
CA LEU A 617 0.64 17.35 -0.11
C LEU A 617 -0.68 17.88 -0.67
N LEU A 618 -1.05 17.50 -1.90
CA LEU A 618 -2.34 17.86 -2.51
C LEU A 618 -3.52 17.34 -1.68
N LEU A 619 -3.48 16.09 -1.25
CA LEU A 619 -4.53 15.50 -0.41
C LEU A 619 -4.68 16.30 0.89
N LEU A 620 -3.57 16.61 1.55
CA LEU A 620 -3.56 17.39 2.79
C LEU A 620 -4.16 18.79 2.56
N VAL A 621 -3.75 19.48 1.49
CA VAL A 621 -4.29 20.82 1.12
C VAL A 621 -5.80 20.74 0.87
N ILE A 622 -6.27 19.74 0.12
CA ILE A 622 -7.71 19.54 -0.13
C ILE A 622 -8.47 19.34 1.18
N VAL A 623 -7.99 18.47 2.07
CA VAL A 623 -8.62 18.21 3.37
C VAL A 623 -8.64 19.48 4.23
N VAL A 624 -7.56 20.26 4.27
CA VAL A 624 -7.49 21.53 5.00
C VAL A 624 -8.49 22.54 4.45
N ILE A 625 -8.56 22.71 3.13
CA ILE A 625 -9.51 23.60 2.47
C ILE A 625 -10.95 23.24 2.87
N PHE A 626 -11.33 21.97 2.79
CA PHE A 626 -12.67 21.53 3.18
C PHE A 626 -12.96 21.78 4.67
N ASN A 627 -11.99 21.53 5.55
CA ASN A 627 -12.14 21.81 6.98
C ASN A 627 -12.31 23.31 7.28
N VAL A 628 -11.54 24.16 6.61
CA VAL A 628 -11.66 25.64 6.77
C VAL A 628 -13.00 26.12 6.23
N LEU A 629 -13.39 25.72 5.01
CA LEU A 629 -14.70 26.08 4.43
C LEU A 629 -15.86 25.68 5.36
N SER A 630 -15.79 24.51 5.92
CA SER A 630 -16.80 23.99 6.84
C SER A 630 -16.87 24.81 8.12
N ARG A 631 -15.75 25.22 8.70
CA ARG A 631 -15.72 26.10 9.87
C ARG A 631 -16.32 27.47 9.57
N VAL A 632 -16.05 28.02 8.40
CA VAL A 632 -16.63 29.29 7.95
C VAL A 632 -18.16 29.18 7.80
N ILE A 633 -18.65 28.08 7.21
CA ILE A 633 -20.10 27.82 7.09
C ILE A 633 -20.74 27.69 8.48
N LEU A 634 -20.13 26.89 9.37
CA LEU A 634 -20.61 26.72 10.75
C LEU A 634 -20.70 28.05 11.49
N TYR A 635 -19.68 28.90 11.39
CA TYR A 635 -19.68 30.22 12.02
C TYR A 635 -20.82 31.10 11.51
N LYS A 636 -21.11 31.07 10.19
CA LYS A 636 -22.24 31.84 9.62
C LYS A 636 -23.59 31.29 10.07
N VAL A 637 -23.76 29.96 10.14
CA VAL A 637 -25.01 29.32 10.60
C VAL A 637 -25.27 29.62 12.08
N GLN A 638 -24.22 29.57 12.92
CA GLN A 638 -24.35 29.89 14.36
C GLN A 638 -24.72 31.37 14.63
N LYS A 639 -24.30 32.28 13.75
CA LYS A 639 -24.61 33.69 13.88
C LYS A 639 -26.05 34.03 13.45
N GLN A 640 -26.69 33.14 12.68
CA GLN A 640 -28.08 33.32 12.21
C GLN A 640 -29.13 32.56 13.05
N SER A 641 -28.71 31.65 13.94
CA SER A 641 -29.55 30.92 14.89
C SER A 641 -29.47 31.51 16.30
#